data_41359af0c633e6cc5f1c0e77b98a56be
#
_entry.id   41359af0c633e6cc5f1c0e77b98a56be
#
_cell.length_a   1.000
_cell.length_b   1.000
_cell.length_c   1.000
_cell.angle_alpha   90.00
_cell.angle_beta   90.00
_cell.angle_gamma   90.00
#
_symmetry.space_group_name_H-M   'P 1'
#
loop_
_entity.id
_entity.type
_entity.pdbx_description
1 polymer ?
#
loop_
_entity_poly.entity_id
_entity_poly.type
_entity_poly.pdbx_seq_one_letter_code
_entity_poly.pdbx_strand_id
1 'polypeptide(L)'
;MKGLFGRTSAALSSLAIAALTVQFAPYSDTAIAADTLMTRDVWCANEDVNRWESEHFQFIWGKNGADSAKVTQAFLEENAKHMEACWDIYMNDLHMEPPTQSVNLGLRDGNRYKVNFYISGTGLSPFADDWAYMGYDSEGYAFMFCCVGAMQNSPNPSWVLPHEFGHVVTAHQLGWNSNKYVNAWWEAIANWYREQFLYSEYYQQWAGVTGVTDYFETYMKNLCFTPILGRDNYASWLFLQYITENPDNLPGYGSSFVKHLMQQGQADEYPYLEIERISGADMKETLGHYAKRLATLDLAHKRDYQARQNQLFDRGEWNWSEIYTLLEKSGKTDNYYIVPTERAPQQFGVNIIPLEVTDNTISVTLDGLTNVRGADWRACIAVEQRDGTTRYSSLFKSGETAVMSYDSAADSAAYLTVTATPDSDTWHKVGVQYMLSQGEFDETNYPFLSKTRYPYGVTIEGAGIKQSLNTIDSSAGRIHANGGGFVAYTANVDESVYVGRDAKVLGYATVTGNARIDGHATVTDSASVSGNAVITGNAVVAERAQVKDNAIVADYAGVMGDSIVSDNARVIESGLVFNTYNVSGNATVKGVAYGLSNGSASGQAMPDGDYYDDTGRSLKYGSIYGWESYDDYALNRPYTDGQYAGLEFNEDSSDIASDAFTSTYGVSCGSPVWNEYRTSGNGVLTFDGNDYLIGDSSYAALHDADYQTAVLLRDNNENTVFRFGDSEKYMSLTAENGTLTFDISNGSEAQSVRAENAYAAGSWVTVSVVLENDSAKLVVNDGRGMKITYGTVTIDPVEVMSDNATYIIADGMNGSMDYFRVNFKEVSEPDYYYTETETIMEKVRGDINADGYFNISDLVLLRKWLLDIPDANLTDWKAGDLGDDNRLDILDLCLMKHELLKSN
;
A
#
# COMPACT_ATOMS: atom_id res chain seq x y z
N MET A 1 17.73 -0.23 19.59
CA MET A 1 17.81 1.19 19.97
C MET A 1 16.50 1.60 20.60
N LYS A 2 16.47 1.79 21.90
CA LYS A 2 15.27 2.24 22.62
C LYS A 2 15.16 3.75 22.46
N GLY A 3 14.11 4.26 21.83
CA GLY A 3 13.66 5.63 22.04
C GLY A 3 13.63 6.59 20.88
N LEU A 4 13.20 6.20 19.65
CA LEU A 4 13.07 7.18 18.56
C LEU A 4 11.64 7.37 18.04
N PHE A 5 10.66 6.70 18.60
CA PHE A 5 9.24 6.93 18.25
C PHE A 5 8.46 7.34 19.49
N GLY A 6 8.88 8.42 20.10
CA GLY A 6 8.19 9.01 21.21
C GLY A 6 7.76 10.43 20.87
N ARG A 7 6.51 10.58 20.46
CA ARG A 7 5.76 11.82 20.41
C ARG A 7 6.22 12.84 19.35
N THR A 8 5.73 12.74 18.14
CA THR A 8 5.45 13.89 17.31
C THR A 8 3.97 14.22 17.40
N SER A 9 3.55 14.84 18.50
CA SER A 9 2.32 15.61 18.47
C SER A 9 2.64 16.92 17.77
N ALA A 10 2.62 16.94 16.45
CA ALA A 10 2.62 18.18 15.71
C ALA A 10 1.32 18.92 16.03
N ALA A 11 1.38 19.87 16.92
CA ALA A 11 0.29 20.82 17.10
C ALA A 11 0.20 21.66 15.82
N LEU A 12 -0.65 21.25 14.89
CA LEU A 12 -1.02 22.02 13.72
C LEU A 12 -1.73 23.29 14.18
N SER A 13 -0.97 24.36 14.27
CA SER A 13 -1.58 25.67 14.35
C SER A 13 -2.27 25.96 13.03
N SER A 14 -3.61 25.99 13.06
CA SER A 14 -4.48 26.34 11.95
C SER A 14 -4.09 27.71 11.39
N LEU A 15 -3.32 27.72 10.28
CA LEU A 15 -3.09 28.93 9.50
C LEU A 15 -4.24 29.12 8.53
N ALA A 16 -5.02 30.16 8.73
CA ALA A 16 -5.92 30.67 7.71
C ALA A 16 -5.07 31.31 6.61
N ILE A 17 -4.88 30.62 5.50
CA ILE A 17 -4.21 31.16 4.30
C ILE A 17 -5.25 31.93 3.50
N ALA A 18 -5.10 33.26 3.45
CA ALA A 18 -5.86 34.08 2.52
C ALA A 18 -5.32 33.90 1.11
N ALA A 19 -6.17 33.46 0.18
CA ALA A 19 -5.81 33.29 -1.21
C ALA A 19 -5.36 34.63 -1.83
N LEU A 20 -4.10 34.73 -2.19
CA LEU A 20 -3.53 35.85 -2.95
C LEU A 20 -3.08 35.35 -4.33
N THR A 21 -3.68 35.89 -5.35
CA THR A 21 -3.24 35.72 -6.75
C THR A 21 -1.89 36.39 -6.95
N VAL A 22 -0.86 35.63 -7.23
CA VAL A 22 0.51 36.10 -7.47
C VAL A 22 0.78 36.18 -8.97
N GLN A 23 1.09 37.38 -9.47
CA GLN A 23 1.65 37.57 -10.81
C GLN A 23 3.17 37.45 -10.73
N PHE A 24 3.73 36.55 -11.52
CA PHE A 24 5.17 36.33 -11.60
C PHE A 24 5.88 37.44 -12.38
N ALA A 25 6.96 37.97 -11.80
CA ALA A 25 7.98 38.75 -12.48
C ALA A 25 9.24 37.88 -12.68
N PRO A 26 9.96 37.99 -13.81
CA PRO A 26 11.16 37.18 -14.03
C PRO A 26 12.27 37.59 -13.08
N TYR A 27 12.85 36.59 -12.40
CA TYR A 27 14.00 36.77 -11.52
C TYR A 27 15.28 37.06 -12.32
N SER A 28 16.07 38.00 -11.86
CA SER A 28 17.42 38.24 -12.36
C SER A 28 18.43 37.76 -11.31
N ASP A 29 19.34 36.88 -11.72
CA ASP A 29 20.51 36.49 -10.95
C ASP A 29 21.38 37.73 -10.68
N THR A 30 21.28 38.29 -9.49
CA THR A 30 22.23 39.29 -9.00
C THR A 30 23.00 38.69 -7.83
N ALA A 31 24.30 38.56 -7.97
CA ALA A 31 25.20 38.23 -6.87
C ALA A 31 24.94 39.19 -5.70
N ILE A 32 24.56 38.66 -4.57
CA ILE A 32 24.26 39.44 -3.35
C ILE A 32 25.59 39.84 -2.72
N ALA A 33 25.86 41.14 -2.63
CA ALA A 33 26.86 41.65 -1.75
C ALA A 33 26.54 41.26 -0.31
N ALA A 34 27.56 40.96 0.51
CA ALA A 34 27.37 40.57 1.90
C ALA A 34 26.69 41.70 2.70
N ASP A 35 25.38 41.76 2.60
CA ASP A 35 24.57 42.65 3.47
C ASP A 35 24.55 42.03 4.86
N THR A 36 24.86 42.83 5.85
CA THR A 36 24.82 42.41 7.24
C THR A 36 23.38 42.07 7.63
N LEU A 37 23.09 40.80 7.92
CA LEU A 37 21.80 40.34 8.36
C LEU A 37 21.44 41.00 9.71
N MET A 38 20.26 41.59 9.82
CA MET A 38 19.74 42.11 11.05
C MET A 38 19.07 41.07 11.90
N THR A 39 18.91 41.32 13.17
CA THR A 39 18.10 40.49 14.06
C THR A 39 16.69 41.05 14.19
N ARG A 40 15.75 40.16 14.36
CA ARG A 40 14.36 40.51 14.74
C ARG A 40 13.84 39.38 15.63
N ASP A 41 12.86 39.69 16.47
CA ASP A 41 12.20 38.74 17.33
C ASP A 41 10.81 39.29 17.69
N VAL A 42 9.80 38.73 17.08
CA VAL A 42 8.40 39.11 17.27
C VAL A 42 7.80 38.43 18.49
N TRP A 43 8.10 37.13 18.66
CA TRP A 43 7.49 36.31 19.70
C TRP A 43 8.00 36.62 21.11
N CYS A 44 9.30 36.81 21.26
CA CYS A 44 9.94 37.03 22.56
C CYS A 44 10.46 38.49 22.72
N ALA A 45 9.99 39.45 21.92
CA ALA A 45 10.48 40.83 21.91
C ALA A 45 10.38 41.53 23.28
N ASN A 46 9.37 41.18 24.08
CA ASN A 46 9.11 41.75 25.41
C ASN A 46 9.43 40.77 26.56
N GLU A 47 10.04 39.62 26.24
CA GLU A 47 10.37 38.62 27.22
C GLU A 47 11.81 38.76 27.75
N ASP A 48 12.02 38.43 29.02
CA ASP A 48 13.36 38.39 29.61
C ASP A 48 14.07 37.08 29.25
N VAL A 49 14.54 36.97 28.00
CA VAL A 49 15.19 35.80 27.42
C VAL A 49 16.66 36.08 27.08
N ASN A 50 17.40 35.02 26.91
CA ASN A 50 18.77 35.10 26.40
C ASN A 50 18.76 35.08 24.89
N ARG A 51 19.76 35.73 24.27
CA ARG A 51 19.97 35.77 22.83
C ARG A 51 21.47 35.61 22.52
N TRP A 52 21.75 34.86 21.48
CA TRP A 52 23.09 34.72 20.93
C TRP A 52 23.02 34.58 19.42
N GLU A 53 24.01 35.02 18.70
CA GLU A 53 23.98 35.12 17.25
C GLU A 53 25.18 34.41 16.60
N SER A 54 24.93 33.67 15.54
CA SER A 54 25.93 33.29 14.54
C SER A 54 25.83 34.17 13.29
N GLU A 55 26.41 33.84 12.20
CA GLU A 55 26.38 34.63 10.97
C GLU A 55 24.94 34.72 10.41
N HIS A 56 24.20 33.60 10.34
CA HIS A 56 22.89 33.54 9.72
C HIS A 56 21.74 33.27 10.71
N PHE A 57 22.04 32.90 11.96
CA PHE A 57 21.02 32.49 12.94
C PHE A 57 21.05 33.37 14.20
N GLN A 58 19.85 33.53 14.80
CA GLN A 58 19.68 34.10 16.13
C GLN A 58 19.08 33.03 17.04
N PHE A 59 19.83 32.56 18.02
CA PHE A 59 19.37 31.62 19.04
C PHE A 59 18.72 32.37 20.21
N ILE A 60 17.55 31.94 20.61
CA ILE A 60 16.71 32.56 21.63
C ILE A 60 16.28 31.47 22.61
N TRP A 61 16.55 31.70 23.93
CA TRP A 61 16.17 30.74 24.94
C TRP A 61 15.77 31.41 26.27
N GLY A 62 14.87 30.74 27.02
CA GLY A 62 14.39 31.18 28.31
C GLY A 62 15.42 30.97 29.42
N LYS A 63 15.20 31.62 30.56
CA LYS A 63 16.10 31.58 31.72
C LYS A 63 15.70 30.61 32.82
N ASN A 64 14.42 30.20 32.82
CA ASN A 64 13.79 29.54 33.96
C ASN A 64 13.24 28.15 33.68
N GLY A 65 13.41 27.62 32.47
CA GLY A 65 12.99 26.26 32.12
C GLY A 65 13.98 25.18 32.59
N ALA A 66 13.56 23.93 32.56
CA ALA A 66 14.35 22.79 33.02
C ALA A 66 15.71 22.66 32.27
N ASP A 67 15.72 23.06 31.02
CA ASP A 67 16.90 22.92 30.12
C ASP A 67 17.70 24.22 29.99
N SER A 68 17.29 25.33 30.60
CA SER A 68 18.00 26.63 30.50
C SER A 68 19.49 26.54 30.84
N ALA A 69 19.85 25.79 31.87
CA ALA A 69 21.21 25.63 32.30
C ALA A 69 22.08 24.75 31.34
N LYS A 70 21.45 23.99 30.44
CA LYS A 70 22.16 23.18 29.43
C LYS A 70 22.60 24.03 28.24
N VAL A 71 21.98 25.19 28.02
CA VAL A 71 22.31 26.08 26.91
C VAL A 71 23.53 26.91 27.30
N THR A 72 24.70 26.32 27.17
CA THR A 72 25.99 26.96 27.44
C THR A 72 26.56 27.60 26.18
N GLN A 73 27.59 28.44 26.32
CA GLN A 73 28.30 29.00 25.18
C GLN A 73 28.82 27.93 24.23
N ALA A 74 29.41 26.84 24.76
CA ALA A 74 29.92 25.72 23.94
C ALA A 74 28.77 25.00 23.19
N PHE A 75 27.61 24.82 23.83
CA PHE A 75 26.44 24.25 23.19
C PHE A 75 25.96 25.11 22.01
N LEU A 76 25.90 26.42 22.19
CA LEU A 76 25.49 27.36 21.14
C LEU A 76 26.49 27.34 19.96
N GLU A 77 27.78 27.42 20.26
CA GLU A 77 28.86 27.43 19.24
C GLU A 77 28.85 26.13 18.42
N GLU A 78 28.64 24.98 19.05
CA GLU A 78 28.54 23.69 18.38
C GLU A 78 27.32 23.59 17.45
N ASN A 79 26.13 23.93 17.96
CA ASN A 79 24.91 23.89 17.16
C ASN A 79 24.91 24.95 16.05
N ALA A 80 25.43 26.14 16.31
CA ALA A 80 25.60 27.15 15.27
C ALA A 80 26.52 26.68 14.13
N LYS A 81 27.60 26.00 14.44
CA LYS A 81 28.46 25.43 13.43
C LYS A 81 27.73 24.39 12.55
N HIS A 82 26.81 23.58 13.12
CA HIS A 82 25.96 22.69 12.36
C HIS A 82 25.02 23.47 11.45
N MET A 83 24.35 24.48 11.98
CA MET A 83 23.40 25.27 11.23
C MET A 83 24.06 26.07 10.10
N GLU A 84 25.25 26.61 10.34
CA GLU A 84 26.02 27.31 9.31
C GLU A 84 26.50 26.34 8.20
N ALA A 85 26.84 25.09 8.53
CA ALA A 85 27.11 24.07 7.53
C ALA A 85 25.86 23.71 6.70
N CYS A 86 24.68 23.58 7.33
CA CYS A 86 23.42 23.41 6.60
C CYS A 86 23.14 24.61 5.69
N TRP A 87 23.38 25.83 6.18
CA TRP A 87 23.24 27.03 5.37
C TRP A 87 24.14 27.00 4.14
N ASP A 88 25.40 26.67 4.31
CA ASP A 88 26.36 26.61 3.20
C ASP A 88 25.93 25.61 2.14
N ILE A 89 25.56 24.38 2.55
CA ILE A 89 25.05 23.35 1.64
C ILE A 89 23.80 23.81 0.92
N TYR A 90 22.79 24.34 1.66
CA TYR A 90 21.49 24.61 1.05
C TYR A 90 21.50 25.90 0.20
N MET A 91 22.24 26.92 0.60
CA MET A 91 22.29 28.19 -0.15
C MET A 91 23.36 28.19 -1.23
N ASN A 92 24.56 27.65 -0.95
CA ASN A 92 25.69 27.72 -1.87
C ASN A 92 25.79 26.52 -2.82
N ASP A 93 25.59 25.30 -2.30
CA ASP A 93 25.68 24.10 -3.15
C ASP A 93 24.37 23.79 -3.87
N LEU A 94 23.24 23.87 -3.18
CA LEU A 94 21.91 23.66 -3.76
C LEU A 94 21.29 24.92 -4.36
N HIS A 95 21.91 26.07 -4.16
CA HIS A 95 21.47 27.38 -4.69
C HIS A 95 20.04 27.79 -4.32
N MET A 96 19.57 27.40 -3.12
CA MET A 96 18.24 27.77 -2.63
C MET A 96 18.15 29.25 -2.32
N GLU A 97 16.93 29.82 -2.37
CA GLU A 97 16.70 31.19 -1.93
C GLU A 97 16.88 31.28 -0.40
N PRO A 98 17.71 32.21 0.09
CA PRO A 98 17.95 32.36 1.51
C PRO A 98 16.70 32.75 2.29
N PRO A 99 16.41 32.15 3.45
CA PRO A 99 15.24 32.44 4.26
C PRO A 99 15.40 33.71 5.11
N THR A 100 15.78 34.82 4.48
CA THR A 100 16.12 36.10 5.14
C THR A 100 15.04 37.15 5.03
N GLN A 101 13.96 36.88 4.29
CA GLN A 101 12.84 37.80 4.08
C GLN A 101 11.51 37.10 4.38
N SER A 102 10.44 37.87 4.58
CA SER A 102 9.11 37.30 4.78
C SER A 102 8.67 36.47 3.59
N VAL A 103 8.00 35.35 3.87
CA VAL A 103 7.28 34.57 2.85
C VAL A 103 6.10 35.36 2.28
N ASN A 104 5.57 36.30 3.05
CA ASN A 104 4.55 37.24 2.58
C ASN A 104 5.20 38.41 1.84
N LEU A 105 5.09 38.36 0.52
CA LEU A 105 5.69 39.38 -0.36
C LEU A 105 5.25 40.81 -0.04
N GLY A 106 4.03 40.99 0.43
CA GLY A 106 3.48 42.31 0.82
C GLY A 106 4.08 42.89 2.09
N LEU A 107 4.77 42.07 2.89
CA LEU A 107 5.41 42.52 4.14
C LEU A 107 6.93 42.66 4.00
N ARG A 108 7.50 42.43 2.83
CA ARG A 108 8.93 42.64 2.59
C ARG A 108 9.28 44.11 2.59
N ASP A 109 10.12 44.50 3.53
CA ASP A 109 10.55 45.88 3.75
C ASP A 109 11.91 46.22 3.09
N GLY A 110 12.48 45.26 2.36
CA GLY A 110 13.81 45.35 1.76
C GLY A 110 14.96 44.95 2.68
N ASN A 111 14.70 44.79 3.98
CA ASN A 111 15.68 44.33 4.94
C ASN A 111 15.83 42.78 4.88
N ARG A 112 16.97 42.31 5.38
CA ARG A 112 17.27 40.90 5.50
C ARG A 112 17.56 40.55 6.95
N TYR A 113 17.01 39.42 7.41
CA TYR A 113 17.07 39.04 8.80
C TYR A 113 17.65 37.66 8.97
N LYS A 114 18.34 37.43 10.10
CA LYS A 114 18.77 36.09 10.54
C LYS A 114 17.56 35.20 10.82
N VAL A 115 17.71 33.94 10.66
CA VAL A 115 16.69 32.96 11.01
C VAL A 115 16.64 32.80 12.51
N ASN A 116 15.47 32.96 13.12
CA ASN A 116 15.27 32.72 14.54
C ASN A 116 15.28 31.22 14.85
N PHE A 117 15.97 30.87 15.91
CA PHE A 117 16.05 29.55 16.47
C PHE A 117 15.63 29.61 17.96
N TYR A 118 14.43 29.18 18.26
CA TYR A 118 13.91 29.15 19.62
C TYR A 118 14.21 27.80 20.27
N ILE A 119 14.83 27.80 21.46
CA ILE A 119 15.22 26.55 22.15
C ILE A 119 14.14 26.20 23.18
N SER A 120 13.42 25.13 22.92
CA SER A 120 12.35 24.58 23.75
C SER A 120 12.88 23.99 25.08
N GLY A 121 12.02 23.83 26.06
CA GLY A 121 12.38 23.35 27.40
C GLY A 121 13.09 24.36 28.27
N THR A 122 13.32 25.54 27.76
CA THR A 122 14.05 26.62 28.46
C THR A 122 13.14 27.66 29.11
N GLY A 123 11.80 27.51 29.03
CA GLY A 123 10.83 28.39 29.64
C GLY A 123 10.52 29.63 28.78
N LEU A 124 10.38 29.48 27.49
CA LEU A 124 9.86 30.50 26.56
C LEU A 124 8.34 30.59 26.70
N SER A 125 7.81 31.72 27.18
CA SER A 125 6.37 31.81 27.48
C SER A 125 5.44 31.80 26.27
N PRO A 126 5.81 32.26 25.07
CA PRO A 126 4.97 32.18 23.88
C PRO A 126 4.76 30.78 23.31
N PHE A 127 5.57 29.79 23.72
CA PHE A 127 5.60 28.46 23.15
C PHE A 127 5.32 27.42 24.22
N ALA A 128 4.55 26.38 23.85
CA ALA A 128 4.54 25.14 24.59
C ALA A 128 5.84 24.36 24.31
N ASP A 129 6.33 23.61 25.29
CA ASP A 129 7.50 22.76 25.06
C ASP A 129 7.18 21.65 24.05
N ASP A 130 8.04 21.47 23.08
CA ASP A 130 7.94 20.44 22.05
C ASP A 130 9.34 19.94 21.65
N TRP A 131 9.38 18.89 20.84
CA TRP A 131 10.61 18.27 20.38
C TRP A 131 11.34 19.14 19.34
N ALA A 132 10.74 19.30 18.17
CA ALA A 132 11.25 20.16 17.09
C ALA A 132 10.15 20.42 16.06
N TYR A 133 10.11 21.61 15.51
CA TYR A 133 9.27 21.98 14.38
C TYR A 133 9.71 23.31 13.75
N MET A 134 9.27 23.55 12.52
CA MET A 134 9.31 24.83 11.86
C MET A 134 7.98 25.58 12.07
N GLY A 135 8.03 26.89 12.25
CA GLY A 135 6.84 27.73 12.33
C GLY A 135 7.04 29.09 11.67
N TYR A 136 5.97 29.87 11.64
CA TYR A 136 6.01 31.27 11.14
C TYR A 136 5.68 32.26 12.24
N ASP A 137 6.33 33.41 12.22
CA ASP A 137 5.86 34.52 13.02
C ASP A 137 4.70 35.27 12.33
N SER A 138 4.12 36.26 13.04
CA SER A 138 2.97 37.03 12.55
C SER A 138 3.25 37.87 11.30
N GLU A 139 4.53 38.05 10.95
CA GLU A 139 4.96 38.82 9.77
C GLU A 139 5.47 37.88 8.66
N GLY A 140 5.32 36.55 8.83
CA GLY A 140 5.63 35.56 7.81
C GLY A 140 7.12 35.22 7.69
N TYR A 141 7.88 35.35 8.76
CA TYR A 141 9.24 34.84 8.81
C TYR A 141 9.24 33.48 9.45
N ALA A 142 9.80 32.51 8.74
CA ALA A 142 9.93 31.16 9.27
C ALA A 142 11.02 31.09 10.33
N PHE A 143 10.80 30.27 11.35
CA PHE A 143 11.74 30.03 12.44
C PHE A 143 11.85 28.55 12.74
N MET A 144 12.89 28.17 13.43
CA MET A 144 13.07 26.84 14.01
C MET A 144 12.73 26.88 15.50
N PHE A 145 12.15 25.77 15.97
CA PHE A 145 11.86 25.52 17.37
C PHE A 145 12.32 24.10 17.71
N CYS A 146 13.35 23.97 18.56
CA CYS A 146 13.90 22.67 18.90
C CYS A 146 14.27 22.57 20.37
N CYS A 147 14.02 21.45 21.02
CA CYS A 147 14.49 21.21 22.39
C CYS A 147 15.99 20.84 22.42
N VAL A 148 16.60 21.01 23.58
CA VAL A 148 18.01 20.65 23.78
C VAL A 148 18.28 19.17 23.42
N GLY A 149 17.34 18.28 23.69
CA GLY A 149 17.43 16.86 23.31
C GLY A 149 17.50 16.66 21.80
N ALA A 150 16.64 17.35 21.04
CA ALA A 150 16.66 17.29 19.58
C ALA A 150 17.97 17.83 18.98
N MET A 151 18.49 18.93 19.57
CA MET A 151 19.75 19.56 19.17
C MET A 151 20.98 18.68 19.44
N GLN A 152 20.90 17.79 20.42
CA GLN A 152 21.96 16.84 20.82
C GLN A 152 21.68 15.41 20.41
N ASN A 153 20.67 15.17 19.58
CA ASN A 153 20.23 13.82 19.24
C ASN A 153 21.33 13.01 18.58
N SER A 154 21.31 11.70 18.82
CA SER A 154 22.26 10.76 18.28
C SER A 154 21.93 10.38 16.84
N PRO A 155 22.95 10.24 15.96
CA PRO A 155 24.33 10.58 16.29
C PRO A 155 24.54 12.08 16.37
N ASN A 156 25.56 12.50 17.10
CA ASN A 156 26.01 13.90 17.04
C ASN A 156 26.94 14.05 15.80
N PRO A 157 26.69 15.02 14.90
CA PRO A 157 25.70 16.11 14.97
C PRO A 157 24.25 15.67 14.78
N SER A 158 23.32 16.43 15.30
CA SER A 158 21.88 16.16 15.23
C SER A 158 21.38 16.06 13.79
N TRP A 159 20.58 15.05 13.49
CA TRP A 159 19.87 14.93 12.22
C TRP A 159 18.56 15.71 12.17
N VAL A 160 18.06 16.13 13.32
CA VAL A 160 16.83 16.93 13.43
C VAL A 160 17.05 18.33 12.85
N LEU A 161 18.18 18.93 13.14
CA LEU A 161 18.46 20.32 12.71
C LEU A 161 18.46 20.52 11.20
N PRO A 162 19.14 19.68 10.39
CA PRO A 162 19.08 19.81 8.93
C PRO A 162 17.69 19.54 8.36
N HIS A 163 16.91 18.68 8.98
CA HIS A 163 15.52 18.42 8.60
C HIS A 163 14.64 19.66 8.83
N GLU A 164 14.61 20.20 10.06
CA GLU A 164 13.81 21.38 10.41
C GLU A 164 14.23 22.63 9.63
N PHE A 165 15.53 22.79 9.40
CA PHE A 165 15.99 23.86 8.53
C PHE A 165 15.59 23.67 7.07
N GLY A 166 15.51 22.44 6.62
CA GLY A 166 14.95 22.08 5.32
C GLY A 166 13.52 22.61 5.14
N HIS A 167 12.67 22.48 6.16
CA HIS A 167 11.33 23.07 6.15
C HIS A 167 11.36 24.60 6.05
N VAL A 168 12.24 25.27 6.82
CA VAL A 168 12.40 26.74 6.75
C VAL A 168 12.78 27.17 5.34
N VAL A 169 13.72 26.47 4.71
CA VAL A 169 14.18 26.79 3.35
C VAL A 169 13.08 26.53 2.33
N THR A 170 12.36 25.40 2.43
CA THR A 170 11.22 25.06 1.55
C THR A 170 10.17 26.15 1.57
N ALA A 171 9.80 26.65 2.76
CA ALA A 171 8.84 27.73 2.92
C ALA A 171 9.22 28.99 2.15
N HIS A 172 10.50 29.30 2.05
CA HIS A 172 11.00 30.49 1.40
C HIS A 172 11.20 30.35 -0.11
N GLN A 173 11.02 29.13 -0.66
CA GLN A 173 10.95 28.97 -2.10
C GLN A 173 9.60 29.40 -2.68
N LEU A 174 8.58 29.56 -1.88
CA LEU A 174 7.26 30.18 -2.10
C LEU A 174 6.27 29.36 -2.95
N GLY A 175 6.67 28.61 -3.94
CA GLY A 175 5.75 27.94 -4.88
C GLY A 175 4.82 26.92 -4.23
N TRP A 176 5.25 26.32 -3.13
CA TRP A 176 4.47 25.31 -2.43
C TRP A 176 3.60 25.83 -1.29
N ASN A 177 3.79 27.09 -0.86
CA ASN A 177 3.10 27.64 0.32
C ASN A 177 1.57 27.68 0.20
N SER A 178 1.04 27.68 -1.00
CA SER A 178 -0.41 27.67 -1.27
C SER A 178 -0.90 26.38 -1.94
N ASN A 179 -0.03 25.42 -2.17
CA ASN A 179 -0.39 24.17 -2.84
C ASN A 179 -0.98 23.17 -1.84
N LYS A 180 -2.23 22.77 -2.06
CA LYS A 180 -2.95 21.85 -1.17
C LYS A 180 -2.52 20.38 -1.25
N TYR A 181 -1.74 20.02 -2.27
CA TYR A 181 -1.31 18.64 -2.50
C TYR A 181 0.09 18.31 -1.98
N VAL A 182 0.78 19.25 -1.36
CA VAL A 182 2.20 19.09 -0.99
C VAL A 182 2.45 18.63 0.45
N ASN A 183 1.41 18.42 1.27
CA ASN A 183 1.58 18.13 2.70
C ASN A 183 2.62 17.03 2.99
N ALA A 184 2.44 15.84 2.41
CA ALA A 184 3.36 14.73 2.60
C ALA A 184 4.75 15.00 1.98
N TRP A 185 4.80 15.82 0.94
CA TRP A 185 6.04 16.20 0.28
C TRP A 185 6.93 17.10 1.15
N TRP A 186 6.37 17.86 2.07
CA TRP A 186 7.15 18.67 3.00
C TRP A 186 8.10 17.81 3.83
N GLU A 187 7.67 16.66 4.31
CA GLU A 187 8.50 15.75 5.09
C GLU A 187 9.55 15.04 4.22
N ALA A 188 9.13 14.56 3.04
CA ALA A 188 10.05 13.95 2.09
C ALA A 188 11.18 14.91 1.69
N ILE A 189 10.86 16.18 1.43
CA ILE A 189 11.84 17.17 1.02
C ILE A 189 12.76 17.60 2.17
N ALA A 190 12.24 17.71 3.39
CA ALA A 190 13.05 17.98 4.56
C ALA A 190 14.07 16.86 4.82
N ASN A 191 13.67 15.62 4.62
CA ASN A 191 14.61 14.49 4.68
C ASN A 191 15.58 14.43 3.48
N TRP A 192 15.14 14.86 2.29
CA TRP A 192 16.07 15.04 1.18
C TRP A 192 17.17 16.08 1.50
N TYR A 193 16.83 17.23 2.11
CA TYR A 193 17.81 18.20 2.61
C TYR A 193 18.73 17.58 3.66
N ARG A 194 18.18 16.84 4.60
CA ARG A 194 18.95 16.11 5.61
C ARG A 194 19.95 15.15 4.98
N GLU A 195 19.58 14.40 3.95
CA GLU A 195 20.49 13.49 3.25
C GLU A 195 21.62 14.25 2.56
N GLN A 196 21.37 15.44 2.00
CA GLN A 196 22.44 16.28 1.45
C GLN A 196 23.46 16.64 2.55
N PHE A 197 23.01 16.96 3.76
CA PHE A 197 23.90 17.21 4.89
C PHE A 197 24.66 15.97 5.34
N LEU A 198 23.99 14.82 5.47
CA LEU A 198 24.60 13.57 5.93
C LEU A 198 25.67 13.04 4.97
N TYR A 199 25.59 13.35 3.69
CA TYR A 199 26.59 12.99 2.69
C TYR A 199 27.62 14.09 2.40
N SER A 200 27.55 15.22 3.09
CA SER A 200 28.50 16.32 2.92
C SER A 200 29.85 16.03 3.56
N GLU A 201 30.85 16.76 3.09
CA GLU A 201 32.19 16.76 3.70
C GLU A 201 32.19 17.26 5.15
N TYR A 202 31.29 18.16 5.50
CA TYR A 202 31.07 18.65 6.86
C TYR A 202 30.69 17.53 7.81
N TYR A 203 29.67 16.75 7.43
CA TYR A 203 29.22 15.64 8.26
C TYR A 203 30.30 14.57 8.40
N GLN A 204 30.99 14.23 7.30
CA GLN A 204 32.06 13.25 7.29
C GLN A 204 33.21 13.64 8.23
N GLN A 205 33.65 14.90 8.15
CA GLN A 205 34.71 15.41 9.03
C GLN A 205 34.34 15.40 10.50
N TRP A 206 33.09 15.55 10.79
CA TRP A 206 32.55 15.69 12.13
C TRP A 206 32.19 14.37 12.78
N ALA A 207 31.39 13.57 12.10
CA ALA A 207 30.94 12.29 12.58
C ALA A 207 31.96 11.16 12.40
N GLY A 208 32.99 11.39 11.58
CA GLY A 208 33.99 10.37 11.24
C GLY A 208 33.46 9.22 10.37
N VAL A 209 32.24 9.36 9.85
CA VAL A 209 31.59 8.40 8.95
C VAL A 209 31.00 9.13 7.76
N THR A 210 30.96 8.49 6.62
CA THR A 210 30.17 8.95 5.46
C THR A 210 28.76 8.47 5.59
N GLY A 211 27.83 9.31 5.27
CA GLY A 211 26.41 9.10 5.09
C GLY A 211 25.77 7.99 5.94
N VAL A 212 24.96 8.35 6.89
CA VAL A 212 24.16 7.36 7.60
C VAL A 212 22.76 7.49 7.07
N THR A 213 22.49 6.70 6.08
CA THR A 213 21.14 6.62 5.53
C THR A 213 20.15 6.12 6.58
N ASP A 214 19.13 6.86 6.80
CA ASP A 214 18.04 6.54 7.73
C ASP A 214 16.68 6.83 7.10
N TYR A 215 15.62 6.27 7.66
CA TYR A 215 14.23 6.47 7.26
C TYR A 215 13.82 6.03 5.84
N PHE A 216 14.63 5.30 5.08
CA PHE A 216 14.13 4.75 3.82
C PHE A 216 13.44 3.39 3.99
N GLU A 217 13.55 2.80 5.16
CA GLU A 217 13.05 1.46 5.49
C GLU A 217 11.55 1.33 5.27
N THR A 218 10.78 2.27 5.81
CA THR A 218 9.31 2.24 5.70
C THR A 218 8.87 2.31 4.24
N TYR A 219 9.54 3.14 3.45
CA TYR A 219 9.25 3.26 2.02
C TYR A 219 9.54 1.96 1.27
N MET A 220 10.68 1.33 1.52
CA MET A 220 11.05 0.07 0.86
C MET A 220 10.05 -1.06 1.17
N LYS A 221 9.51 -1.11 2.38
CA LYS A 221 8.46 -2.07 2.75
C LYS A 221 7.11 -1.79 2.08
N ASN A 222 6.84 -0.54 1.75
CA ASN A 222 5.57 -0.07 1.21
C ASN A 222 5.63 0.30 -0.29
N LEU A 223 6.60 -0.22 -1.04
CA LEU A 223 6.82 0.16 -2.44
C LEU A 223 5.60 -0.05 -3.35
N CYS A 224 4.74 -1.03 -3.08
CA CYS A 224 3.54 -1.28 -3.86
C CYS A 224 2.45 -0.21 -3.67
N PHE A 225 2.55 0.65 -2.67
CA PHE A 225 1.61 1.76 -2.47
C PHE A 225 2.04 3.01 -3.21
N THR A 226 1.11 3.96 -3.34
CA THR A 226 1.41 5.28 -3.91
C THR A 226 2.48 5.97 -3.08
N PRO A 227 3.62 6.38 -3.65
CA PRO A 227 4.73 6.97 -2.91
C PRO A 227 4.41 8.39 -2.41
N ILE A 228 5.16 8.81 -1.39
CA ILE A 228 5.05 10.12 -0.73
C ILE A 228 3.65 10.32 -0.14
N LEU A 229 3.19 9.30 0.56
CA LEU A 229 1.94 9.32 1.29
C LEU A 229 2.14 8.88 2.74
N GLY A 230 1.27 9.37 3.63
CA GLY A 230 1.08 8.96 4.99
C GLY A 230 2.31 8.46 5.73
N ARG A 231 2.32 7.19 5.96
CA ARG A 231 3.32 6.49 6.78
C ARG A 231 4.74 6.51 6.21
N ASP A 232 4.90 6.66 4.92
CA ASP A 232 6.20 6.63 4.24
C ASP A 232 6.72 8.00 3.79
N ASN A 233 6.01 9.08 4.08
CA ASN A 233 6.40 10.43 3.65
C ASN A 233 7.82 10.82 4.10
N TYR A 234 8.21 10.47 5.31
CA TYR A 234 9.59 10.68 5.81
C TYR A 234 10.63 9.84 5.07
N ALA A 235 10.24 8.70 4.52
CA ALA A 235 11.13 7.73 3.89
C ALA A 235 11.21 7.87 2.36
N SER A 236 10.26 8.57 1.75
CA SER A 236 10.10 8.64 0.29
C SER A 236 11.06 9.63 -0.40
N TRP A 237 12.03 10.19 0.29
CA TRP A 237 13.02 11.12 -0.23
C TRP A 237 13.91 10.52 -1.36
N LEU A 238 13.98 9.19 -1.47
CA LEU A 238 14.72 8.52 -2.54
C LEU A 238 14.25 8.93 -3.94
N PHE A 239 12.96 9.22 -4.13
CA PHE A 239 12.45 9.71 -5.40
C PHE A 239 13.01 11.12 -5.73
N LEU A 240 13.08 12.01 -4.74
CA LEU A 240 13.70 13.33 -4.91
C LEU A 240 15.21 13.20 -5.18
N GLN A 241 15.87 12.25 -4.56
CA GLN A 241 17.28 11.97 -4.81
C GLN A 241 17.51 11.49 -6.24
N TYR A 242 16.65 10.58 -6.74
CA TYR A 242 16.71 10.07 -8.10
C TYR A 242 16.58 11.21 -9.13
N ILE A 243 15.62 12.10 -9.00
CA ILE A 243 15.45 13.23 -9.93
C ILE A 243 16.57 14.27 -9.81
N THR A 244 17.18 14.41 -8.62
CA THR A 244 18.36 15.27 -8.40
C THR A 244 19.60 14.73 -9.08
N GLU A 245 19.86 13.44 -8.96
CA GLU A 245 21.01 12.77 -9.58
C GLU A 245 20.84 12.57 -11.09
N ASN A 246 19.61 12.33 -11.52
CA ASN A 246 19.28 12.05 -12.92
C ASN A 246 20.18 10.99 -13.59
N PRO A 247 20.31 9.80 -13.03
CA PRO A 247 21.25 8.78 -13.54
C PRO A 247 20.87 8.25 -14.93
N ASP A 248 19.62 8.47 -15.36
CA ASP A 248 19.10 8.06 -16.66
C ASP A 248 19.11 9.19 -17.71
N ASN A 249 19.64 10.37 -17.35
CA ASN A 249 19.71 11.56 -18.22
C ASN A 249 18.35 11.98 -18.82
N LEU A 250 17.30 11.90 -18.02
CA LEU A 250 15.97 12.33 -18.44
C LEU A 250 15.91 13.86 -18.58
N PRO A 251 15.05 14.39 -19.48
CA PRO A 251 14.93 15.82 -19.68
C PRO A 251 14.61 16.59 -18.40
N GLY A 252 15.23 17.75 -18.24
CA GLY A 252 14.92 18.74 -17.23
C GLY A 252 15.31 18.41 -15.80
N TYR A 253 15.69 17.17 -15.50
CA TYR A 253 16.16 16.78 -14.16
C TYR A 253 17.63 17.12 -13.92
N GLY A 254 18.03 17.07 -12.67
CA GLY A 254 19.39 17.33 -12.20
C GLY A 254 19.42 18.12 -10.90
N SER A 255 20.62 18.53 -10.45
CA SER A 255 20.88 19.12 -9.13
C SER A 255 20.04 20.36 -8.80
N SER A 256 19.60 21.14 -9.77
CA SER A 256 18.75 22.32 -9.57
C SER A 256 17.24 22.03 -9.64
N PHE A 257 16.83 20.82 -9.97
CA PHE A 257 15.43 20.52 -10.26
C PHE A 257 14.53 20.69 -9.02
N VAL A 258 14.96 20.19 -7.86
CA VAL A 258 14.18 20.29 -6.62
C VAL A 258 13.95 21.75 -6.22
N LYS A 259 14.93 22.63 -6.46
CA LYS A 259 14.73 24.09 -6.30
C LYS A 259 13.61 24.60 -7.20
N HIS A 260 13.64 24.24 -8.49
CA HIS A 260 12.61 24.68 -9.43
C HIS A 260 11.22 24.13 -9.08
N LEU A 261 11.15 22.89 -8.61
CA LEU A 261 9.92 22.26 -8.13
C LEU A 261 9.28 23.09 -7.02
N MET A 262 10.04 23.46 -5.99
CA MET A 262 9.54 24.28 -4.88
C MET A 262 9.23 25.74 -5.25
N GLN A 263 9.83 26.27 -6.30
CA GLN A 263 9.64 27.67 -6.72
C GLN A 263 8.52 27.86 -7.74
N GLN A 264 8.25 26.86 -8.57
CA GLN A 264 7.34 26.96 -9.69
C GLN A 264 6.01 26.22 -9.47
N GLY A 265 5.78 25.70 -8.27
CA GLY A 265 4.53 25.07 -7.87
C GLY A 265 3.34 26.03 -7.96
N GLN A 266 2.19 25.47 -8.30
CA GLN A 266 0.93 26.19 -8.40
C GLN A 266 -0.05 25.69 -7.33
N ALA A 267 -0.97 26.55 -6.90
CA ALA A 267 -1.84 26.27 -5.74
C ALA A 267 -2.68 24.98 -5.84
N ASP A 268 -3.13 24.62 -7.02
CA ASP A 268 -4.00 23.46 -7.26
C ASP A 268 -3.35 22.40 -8.12
N GLU A 269 -2.02 22.41 -8.22
CA GLU A 269 -1.28 21.47 -9.06
C GLU A 269 -0.78 20.27 -8.27
N TYR A 270 -1.11 19.08 -8.74
CA TYR A 270 -0.60 17.85 -8.13
C TYR A 270 0.91 17.72 -8.40
N PRO A 271 1.75 17.42 -7.41
CA PRO A 271 3.20 17.48 -7.56
C PRO A 271 3.78 16.64 -8.72
N TYR A 272 3.21 15.49 -9.02
CA TYR A 272 3.65 14.69 -10.16
C TYR A 272 3.36 15.38 -11.53
N LEU A 273 2.24 16.12 -11.65
CA LEU A 273 1.97 16.95 -12.84
C LEU A 273 2.91 18.15 -12.89
N GLU A 274 3.22 18.72 -11.75
CA GLU A 274 4.19 19.81 -11.63
C GLU A 274 5.59 19.36 -12.09
N ILE A 275 6.03 18.17 -11.66
CA ILE A 275 7.30 17.58 -12.07
C ILE A 275 7.33 17.40 -13.58
N GLU A 276 6.28 16.84 -14.19
CA GLU A 276 6.17 16.65 -15.63
C GLU A 276 6.20 18.01 -16.38
N ARG A 277 5.45 18.99 -15.92
CA ARG A 277 5.40 20.33 -16.51
C ARG A 277 6.74 21.05 -16.47
N ILE A 278 7.45 20.98 -15.35
CA ILE A 278 8.73 21.71 -15.18
C ILE A 278 9.86 21.00 -15.91
N SER A 279 9.94 19.67 -15.82
CA SER A 279 11.00 18.90 -16.45
C SER A 279 10.80 18.74 -17.96
N GLY A 280 9.55 18.63 -18.42
CA GLY A 280 9.21 18.17 -19.75
C GLY A 280 9.48 16.68 -19.97
N ALA A 281 9.78 15.92 -18.90
CA ALA A 281 9.92 14.48 -18.94
C ALA A 281 8.55 13.81 -18.83
N ASP A 282 8.36 12.70 -19.52
CA ASP A 282 7.19 11.86 -19.36
C ASP A 282 7.23 11.19 -17.97
N MET A 283 6.16 11.33 -17.19
CA MET A 283 6.13 10.81 -15.83
C MET A 283 6.08 9.28 -15.78
N LYS A 284 5.45 8.63 -16.77
CA LYS A 284 5.42 7.17 -16.85
C LYS A 284 6.82 6.60 -17.06
N GLU A 285 7.59 7.21 -17.94
CA GLU A 285 8.99 6.85 -18.18
C GLU A 285 9.85 7.18 -16.95
N THR A 286 9.64 8.34 -16.32
CA THR A 286 10.34 8.72 -15.09
C THR A 286 10.15 7.69 -13.98
N LEU A 287 8.91 7.27 -13.74
CA LEU A 287 8.59 6.27 -12.71
C LEU A 287 9.15 4.89 -13.06
N GLY A 288 9.06 4.48 -14.33
CA GLY A 288 9.67 3.22 -14.78
C GLY A 288 11.19 3.21 -14.61
N HIS A 289 11.86 4.31 -14.93
CA HIS A 289 13.29 4.47 -14.74
C HIS A 289 13.67 4.55 -13.25
N TYR A 290 12.87 5.20 -12.44
CA TYR A 290 13.05 5.19 -10.98
C TYR A 290 12.91 3.78 -10.41
N ALA A 291 11.83 3.09 -10.76
CA ALA A 291 11.55 1.74 -10.29
C ALA A 291 12.68 0.75 -10.57
N LYS A 292 13.28 0.77 -11.75
CA LYS A 292 14.41 -0.13 -12.08
C LYS A 292 15.63 0.11 -11.17
N ARG A 293 15.85 1.38 -10.75
CA ARG A 293 16.98 1.73 -9.87
C ARG A 293 16.79 1.21 -8.45
N LEU A 294 15.53 1.14 -8.00
CA LEU A 294 15.20 0.59 -6.68
C LEU A 294 15.56 -0.89 -6.53
N ALA A 295 15.57 -1.68 -7.61
CA ALA A 295 15.90 -3.10 -7.58
C ALA A 295 17.24 -3.40 -6.90
N THR A 296 18.23 -2.52 -7.09
CA THR A 296 19.57 -2.64 -6.51
C THR A 296 20.02 -1.36 -5.78
N LEU A 297 19.07 -0.44 -5.51
CA LEU A 297 19.33 0.89 -4.94
C LEU A 297 20.42 1.66 -5.72
N ASP A 298 20.37 1.57 -7.06
CA ASP A 298 21.43 2.06 -7.97
C ASP A 298 21.36 3.59 -8.15
N LEU A 299 21.69 4.28 -7.07
CA LEU A 299 21.87 5.72 -6.93
C LEU A 299 23.31 6.02 -6.50
N ALA A 300 23.69 7.28 -6.39
CA ALA A 300 25.08 7.68 -6.12
C ALA A 300 25.69 7.01 -4.88
N HIS A 301 24.87 6.77 -3.86
CA HIS A 301 25.30 6.14 -2.61
C HIS A 301 24.88 4.66 -2.52
N LYS A 302 24.78 3.97 -3.65
CA LYS A 302 24.35 2.56 -3.75
C LYS A 302 24.95 1.65 -2.67
N ARG A 303 26.25 1.75 -2.46
CA ARG A 303 26.95 0.87 -1.50
C ARG A 303 26.48 1.08 -0.07
N ASP A 304 26.24 2.31 0.32
CA ASP A 304 25.80 2.65 1.68
C ASP A 304 24.34 2.21 1.87
N TYR A 305 23.48 2.42 0.87
CA TYR A 305 22.09 1.96 0.89
C TYR A 305 22.01 0.44 0.97
N GLN A 306 22.78 -0.29 0.16
CA GLN A 306 22.83 -1.75 0.21
C GLN A 306 23.43 -2.26 1.52
N ALA A 307 24.44 -1.60 2.05
CA ALA A 307 25.03 -1.98 3.34
C ALA A 307 24.01 -1.81 4.48
N ARG A 308 23.22 -0.73 4.45
CA ARG A 308 22.14 -0.51 5.41
C ARG A 308 21.04 -1.57 5.26
N GLN A 309 20.61 -1.86 4.04
CA GLN A 309 19.61 -2.89 3.74
C GLN A 309 20.08 -4.27 4.25
N ASN A 310 21.30 -4.66 3.96
CA ASN A 310 21.85 -5.92 4.43
C ASN A 310 21.92 -5.99 5.96
N GLN A 311 22.31 -4.89 6.62
CA GLN A 311 22.31 -4.82 8.07
C GLN A 311 20.93 -5.05 8.68
N LEU A 312 19.88 -4.54 8.06
CA LEU A 312 18.49 -4.72 8.52
C LEU A 312 18.02 -6.17 8.33
N PHE A 313 18.38 -6.79 7.21
CA PHE A 313 18.13 -8.22 7.01
C PHE A 313 18.91 -9.10 8.00
N ASP A 314 20.20 -8.81 8.21
CA ASP A 314 21.04 -9.58 9.15
C ASP A 314 20.56 -9.50 10.60
N ARG A 315 19.92 -8.40 10.95
CA ARG A 315 19.32 -8.21 12.28
C ARG A 315 17.92 -8.81 12.40
N GLY A 316 17.34 -9.27 11.32
CA GLY A 316 15.95 -9.71 11.26
C GLY A 316 14.92 -8.59 11.41
N GLU A 317 15.35 -7.32 11.30
CA GLU A 317 14.47 -6.16 11.30
C GLU A 317 13.69 -6.05 9.99
N TRP A 318 14.20 -6.66 8.91
CA TRP A 318 13.53 -6.82 7.63
C TRP A 318 13.32 -8.27 7.28
N ASN A 319 12.10 -8.58 6.88
CA ASN A 319 11.81 -9.82 6.19
C ASN A 319 11.92 -9.57 4.67
N TRP A 320 12.40 -10.55 3.96
CA TRP A 320 12.60 -10.47 2.52
C TRP A 320 11.32 -10.22 1.75
N SER A 321 10.26 -10.90 2.12
CA SER A 321 8.95 -10.76 1.54
C SER A 321 8.29 -9.39 1.78
N GLU A 322 8.75 -8.61 2.75
CA GLU A 322 8.28 -7.23 2.93
C GLU A 322 8.82 -6.29 1.83
N ILE A 323 10.02 -6.56 1.31
CA ILE A 323 10.68 -5.73 0.31
C ILE A 323 10.41 -6.24 -1.10
N TYR A 324 10.53 -7.55 -1.29
CA TYR A 324 10.41 -8.19 -2.60
C TYR A 324 9.05 -8.84 -2.78
N THR A 325 8.51 -8.69 -3.97
CA THR A 325 7.24 -9.31 -4.34
C THR A 325 7.50 -10.68 -4.95
N LEU A 326 7.02 -11.74 -4.30
CA LEU A 326 7.06 -13.09 -4.83
C LEU A 326 5.79 -13.33 -5.65
N LEU A 327 5.93 -13.41 -6.96
CA LEU A 327 4.80 -13.68 -7.84
C LEU A 327 4.33 -15.12 -7.68
N GLU A 328 3.04 -15.34 -7.77
CA GLU A 328 2.40 -16.64 -7.65
C GLU A 328 2.19 -17.29 -9.01
N LYS A 329 2.30 -18.64 -9.07
CA LYS A 329 1.95 -19.37 -10.30
C LYS A 329 0.46 -19.30 -10.52
N SER A 330 0.06 -18.90 -11.72
CA SER A 330 -1.31 -19.09 -12.17
C SER A 330 -1.42 -20.43 -12.94
N GLY A 331 -2.55 -21.06 -12.90
CA GLY A 331 -2.80 -22.27 -13.66
C GLY A 331 -2.81 -22.12 -15.21
N LYS A 332 -2.54 -20.92 -15.73
CA LYS A 332 -2.61 -20.59 -17.17
C LYS A 332 -1.54 -21.34 -17.97
N THR A 333 -0.29 -21.29 -17.54
CA THR A 333 0.86 -22.08 -18.07
C THR A 333 1.93 -22.21 -17.00
N ASP A 334 2.83 -23.19 -17.13
CA ASP A 334 3.90 -23.45 -16.14
C ASP A 334 4.85 -22.27 -15.88
N ASN A 335 4.94 -21.32 -16.79
CA ASN A 335 5.83 -20.17 -16.72
C ASN A 335 5.08 -18.83 -16.63
N TYR A 336 3.79 -18.86 -16.35
CA TYR A 336 2.97 -17.67 -16.13
C TYR A 336 2.75 -17.44 -14.64
N TYR A 337 3.09 -16.25 -14.19
CA TYR A 337 3.00 -15.83 -12.80
C TYR A 337 2.14 -14.57 -12.69
N ILE A 338 1.49 -14.39 -11.56
CA ILE A 338 0.66 -13.23 -11.25
C ILE A 338 1.17 -12.53 -9.99
N VAL A 339 0.92 -11.25 -9.89
CA VAL A 339 1.19 -10.52 -8.66
C VAL A 339 0.18 -10.96 -7.59
N PRO A 340 0.63 -11.23 -6.33
CA PRO A 340 -0.29 -11.40 -5.21
C PRO A 340 -1.21 -10.19 -5.06
N THR A 341 -2.45 -10.42 -4.70
CA THR A 341 -3.48 -9.37 -4.69
C THR A 341 -3.11 -8.21 -3.77
N GLU A 342 -2.61 -8.50 -2.58
CA GLU A 342 -2.17 -7.51 -1.60
C GLU A 342 -0.90 -6.76 -2.02
N ARG A 343 -0.16 -7.27 -3.01
CA ARG A 343 1.05 -6.64 -3.57
C ARG A 343 0.85 -6.00 -4.93
N ALA A 344 -0.32 -6.14 -5.54
CA ALA A 344 -0.59 -5.44 -6.79
C ALA A 344 -0.39 -3.93 -6.58
N PRO A 345 0.38 -3.27 -7.45
CA PRO A 345 0.78 -1.90 -7.20
C PRO A 345 -0.42 -0.95 -7.29
N GLN A 346 -0.47 0.01 -6.39
CA GLN A 346 -1.30 1.21 -6.54
C GLN A 346 -0.69 2.16 -7.57
N GLN A 347 -1.36 3.26 -7.86
CA GLN A 347 -0.82 4.34 -8.69
C GLN A 347 0.61 4.70 -8.26
N PHE A 348 1.57 4.55 -9.17
CA PHE A 348 3.01 4.79 -8.98
C PHE A 348 3.71 3.80 -8.04
N GLY A 349 2.98 2.84 -7.49
CA GLY A 349 3.57 1.76 -6.69
C GLY A 349 4.50 0.88 -7.52
N VAL A 350 5.46 0.27 -6.86
CA VAL A 350 6.53 -0.54 -7.47
C VAL A 350 6.58 -1.92 -6.84
N ASN A 351 6.72 -2.94 -7.67
CA ASN A 351 7.14 -4.27 -7.24
C ASN A 351 8.58 -4.54 -7.69
N ILE A 352 9.37 -5.15 -6.82
CA ILE A 352 10.69 -5.69 -7.13
C ILE A 352 10.58 -7.21 -6.99
N ILE A 353 10.74 -7.91 -8.08
CA ILE A 353 10.59 -9.37 -8.17
C ILE A 353 11.97 -10.01 -8.35
N PRO A 354 12.46 -10.80 -7.41
CA PRO A 354 13.73 -11.49 -7.54
C PRO A 354 13.59 -12.71 -8.46
N LEU A 355 14.56 -12.89 -9.34
CA LEU A 355 14.56 -13.97 -10.34
C LEU A 355 15.60 -15.05 -10.01
N GLU A 356 15.18 -16.29 -10.07
CA GLU A 356 16.07 -17.47 -10.08
C GLU A 356 16.40 -17.79 -11.53
N VAL A 357 17.60 -17.41 -11.98
CA VAL A 357 18.00 -17.58 -13.38
C VAL A 357 18.42 -19.03 -13.66
N THR A 358 17.80 -19.65 -14.62
CA THR A 358 18.06 -21.06 -15.02
C THR A 358 18.76 -21.20 -16.36
N ASP A 359 18.80 -20.11 -17.15
CA ASP A 359 19.41 -20.09 -18.48
C ASP A 359 20.34 -18.87 -18.59
N ASN A 360 21.00 -18.72 -19.72
CA ASN A 360 21.88 -17.56 -20.02
C ASN A 360 21.12 -16.37 -20.64
N THR A 361 19.81 -16.47 -20.73
CA THR A 361 18.90 -15.43 -21.25
C THR A 361 17.60 -15.43 -20.47
N ILE A 362 17.20 -14.27 -20.00
CA ILE A 362 15.91 -14.04 -19.33
C ILE A 362 15.00 -13.33 -20.32
N SER A 363 13.81 -13.87 -20.54
CA SER A 363 12.75 -13.23 -21.34
C SER A 363 11.52 -13.04 -20.47
N VAL A 364 10.97 -11.84 -20.46
CA VAL A 364 9.75 -11.52 -19.69
C VAL A 364 8.77 -10.81 -20.58
N THR A 365 7.56 -11.33 -20.66
CA THR A 365 6.40 -10.68 -21.28
C THR A 365 5.46 -10.21 -20.18
N LEU A 366 5.09 -8.94 -20.17
CA LEU A 366 4.16 -8.35 -19.21
C LEU A 366 2.73 -8.42 -19.74
N ASP A 367 1.79 -8.75 -18.86
CA ASP A 367 0.36 -8.83 -19.15
C ASP A 367 -0.40 -8.05 -18.07
N GLY A 368 -1.06 -6.95 -18.42
CA GLY A 368 -1.90 -6.17 -17.50
C GLY A 368 -3.24 -6.90 -17.29
N LEU A 369 -3.66 -7.09 -16.05
CA LEU A 369 -4.83 -7.89 -15.70
C LEU A 369 -6.07 -7.04 -15.32
N THR A 370 -6.05 -5.74 -15.59
CA THR A 370 -7.20 -4.88 -15.35
C THR A 370 -7.49 -4.00 -16.56
N ASN A 371 -8.76 -3.71 -16.79
CA ASN A 371 -9.25 -2.74 -17.78
C ASN A 371 -9.69 -1.42 -17.14
N VAL A 372 -9.32 -1.16 -15.90
CA VAL A 372 -9.53 0.14 -15.26
C VAL A 372 -9.03 1.24 -16.20
N ARG A 373 -9.85 2.26 -16.39
CA ARG A 373 -9.56 3.35 -17.33
C ARG A 373 -8.17 3.93 -17.08
N GLY A 374 -7.37 4.00 -18.14
CA GLY A 374 -6.03 4.55 -18.09
C GLY A 374 -4.97 3.64 -17.46
N ALA A 375 -5.30 2.38 -17.13
CA ALA A 375 -4.34 1.44 -16.58
C ALA A 375 -3.14 1.26 -17.53
N ASP A 376 -1.94 1.41 -17.00
CA ASP A 376 -0.68 1.23 -17.74
C ASP A 376 0.44 0.86 -16.77
N TRP A 377 1.49 0.23 -17.28
CA TRP A 377 2.62 -0.24 -16.51
C TRP A 377 3.94 0.06 -17.21
N ARG A 378 4.99 0.16 -16.41
CA ARG A 378 6.37 0.10 -16.89
C ARG A 378 7.11 -1.00 -16.15
N ALA A 379 7.79 -1.85 -16.91
CA ALA A 379 8.59 -2.93 -16.37
C ALA A 379 10.04 -2.86 -16.89
N CYS A 380 10.97 -3.46 -16.15
CA CYS A 380 12.37 -3.54 -16.53
C CYS A 380 13.03 -4.77 -15.91
N ILE A 381 13.87 -5.46 -16.67
CA ILE A 381 14.76 -6.48 -16.14
C ILE A 381 16.06 -5.81 -15.72
N ALA A 382 16.45 -5.96 -14.46
CA ALA A 382 17.70 -5.46 -13.90
C ALA A 382 18.62 -6.63 -13.54
N VAL A 383 19.87 -6.58 -13.98
CA VAL A 383 20.88 -7.60 -13.69
C VAL A 383 22.04 -6.97 -12.96
N GLU A 384 22.24 -7.31 -11.71
CA GLU A 384 23.34 -6.85 -10.89
C GLU A 384 24.61 -7.68 -11.17
N GLN A 385 25.71 -6.98 -11.39
CA GLN A 385 26.99 -7.59 -11.68
C GLN A 385 27.84 -7.71 -10.41
N ARG A 386 28.77 -8.66 -10.40
CA ARG A 386 29.68 -8.88 -9.28
C ARG A 386 30.61 -7.71 -8.98
N ASP A 387 30.82 -6.80 -9.93
CA ASP A 387 31.58 -5.57 -9.72
C ASP A 387 30.76 -4.43 -9.08
N GLY A 388 29.48 -4.68 -8.82
CA GLY A 388 28.53 -3.75 -8.20
C GLY A 388 27.80 -2.85 -9.19
N THR A 389 28.04 -2.98 -10.50
CA THR A 389 27.24 -2.26 -11.52
C THR A 389 25.94 -2.99 -11.81
N THR A 390 24.95 -2.30 -12.36
CA THR A 390 23.68 -2.90 -12.76
C THR A 390 23.40 -2.64 -14.25
N ARG A 391 23.03 -3.67 -14.97
CA ARG A 391 22.57 -3.59 -16.35
C ARG A 391 21.04 -3.64 -16.41
N TYR A 392 20.46 -2.94 -17.35
CA TYR A 392 19.00 -2.82 -17.49
C TYR A 392 18.57 -3.17 -18.90
N SER A 393 17.39 -3.81 -19.03
CA SER A 393 16.68 -3.84 -20.29
C SER A 393 16.13 -2.43 -20.64
N SER A 394 15.64 -2.25 -21.83
CA SER A 394 14.72 -1.13 -22.08
C SER A 394 13.47 -1.29 -21.20
N LEU A 395 12.81 -0.18 -20.88
CA LEU A 395 11.48 -0.23 -20.29
C LEU A 395 10.51 -0.89 -21.27
N PHE A 396 9.57 -1.67 -20.76
CA PHE A 396 8.52 -2.31 -21.55
C PHE A 396 7.19 -2.26 -20.79
N LYS A 397 6.11 -2.44 -21.49
CA LYS A 397 4.74 -2.30 -20.97
C LYS A 397 3.90 -3.52 -21.30
N SER A 398 2.63 -3.51 -20.88
CA SER A 398 1.70 -4.60 -21.15
C SER A 398 1.66 -4.97 -22.64
N GLY A 399 1.71 -6.26 -22.94
CA GLY A 399 1.79 -6.83 -24.27
C GLY A 399 3.19 -6.85 -24.90
N GLU A 400 4.21 -6.29 -24.23
CA GLU A 400 5.58 -6.25 -24.74
C GLU A 400 6.48 -7.27 -24.01
N THR A 401 7.54 -7.67 -24.70
CA THR A 401 8.54 -8.62 -24.20
C THR A 401 9.91 -7.95 -24.13
N ALA A 402 10.58 -8.07 -22.99
CA ALA A 402 11.98 -7.73 -22.85
C ALA A 402 12.85 -8.98 -22.73
N VAL A 403 14.06 -8.89 -23.27
CA VAL A 403 15.06 -9.96 -23.22
C VAL A 403 16.37 -9.42 -22.65
N MET A 404 16.97 -10.14 -21.71
CA MET A 404 18.23 -9.78 -21.08
C MET A 404 19.18 -10.98 -21.01
N SER A 405 20.46 -10.79 -21.38
CA SER A 405 21.47 -11.82 -21.21
C SER A 405 21.91 -11.92 -19.76
N TYR A 406 22.21 -13.12 -19.31
CA TYR A 406 22.75 -13.41 -17.99
C TYR A 406 23.99 -14.30 -18.11
N ASP A 407 25.09 -13.90 -17.45
CA ASP A 407 26.32 -14.68 -17.34
C ASP A 407 26.61 -14.92 -15.86
N SER A 408 26.42 -16.13 -15.39
CA SER A 408 26.62 -16.51 -13.97
C SER A 408 28.05 -16.29 -13.46
N ALA A 409 29.04 -16.09 -14.36
CA ALA A 409 30.40 -15.75 -13.98
C ALA A 409 30.57 -14.26 -13.69
N ALA A 410 29.83 -13.38 -14.37
CA ALA A 410 29.89 -11.93 -14.25
C ALA A 410 28.76 -11.35 -13.41
N ASP A 411 27.58 -11.96 -13.46
CA ASP A 411 26.37 -11.47 -12.84
C ASP A 411 26.13 -12.14 -11.48
N SER A 412 25.50 -11.45 -10.56
CA SER A 412 25.25 -11.93 -9.19
C SER A 412 23.79 -12.13 -8.88
N ALA A 413 22.91 -11.30 -9.46
CA ALA A 413 21.47 -11.36 -9.23
C ALA A 413 20.70 -10.78 -10.42
N ALA A 414 19.44 -11.17 -10.55
CA ALA A 414 18.51 -10.62 -11.51
C ALA A 414 17.18 -10.29 -10.84
N TYR A 415 16.56 -9.22 -11.29
CA TYR A 415 15.28 -8.72 -10.79
C TYR A 415 14.40 -8.29 -11.96
N LEU A 416 13.10 -8.43 -11.78
CA LEU A 416 12.11 -7.74 -12.57
C LEU A 416 11.52 -6.61 -11.72
N THR A 417 11.37 -5.41 -12.27
CA THR A 417 10.59 -4.36 -11.63
C THR A 417 9.35 -4.08 -12.44
N VAL A 418 8.24 -3.87 -11.77
CA VAL A 418 6.97 -3.47 -12.38
C VAL A 418 6.42 -2.30 -11.57
N THR A 419 6.05 -1.22 -12.24
CA THR A 419 5.39 -0.07 -11.61
C THR A 419 4.11 0.28 -12.35
N ALA A 420 3.07 0.62 -11.60
CA ALA A 420 1.82 1.10 -12.16
C ALA A 420 1.97 2.57 -12.58
N THR A 421 1.74 2.85 -13.84
CA THR A 421 1.88 4.17 -14.44
C THR A 421 0.62 4.59 -15.20
N PRO A 422 -0.53 4.74 -14.51
CA PRO A 422 -1.79 5.06 -15.16
C PRO A 422 -1.72 6.39 -15.90
N ASP A 423 -2.67 6.62 -16.80
CA ASP A 423 -2.79 7.88 -17.57
C ASP A 423 -3.03 9.07 -16.65
N SER A 424 -2.42 10.19 -16.93
CA SER A 424 -2.45 11.37 -16.04
C SER A 424 -3.84 11.99 -15.84
N ASP A 425 -4.77 11.75 -16.76
CA ASP A 425 -6.17 12.19 -16.63
C ASP A 425 -6.99 11.28 -15.69
N THR A 426 -6.43 10.14 -15.30
CA THR A 426 -7.02 9.22 -14.34
C THR A 426 -6.36 9.26 -12.96
N TRP A 427 -5.34 10.09 -12.78
CA TRP A 427 -4.65 10.18 -11.49
C TRP A 427 -5.55 10.70 -10.39
N HIS A 428 -5.55 10.02 -9.31
CA HIS A 428 -6.16 10.49 -8.09
C HIS A 428 -5.18 11.39 -7.34
N LYS A 429 -5.57 12.63 -7.21
CA LYS A 429 -4.75 13.68 -6.62
C LYS A 429 -5.01 13.73 -5.12
N VAL A 430 -4.06 13.31 -4.34
CA VAL A 430 -4.22 13.24 -2.89
C VAL A 430 -3.36 14.29 -2.20
N GLY A 431 -4.00 15.15 -1.45
CA GLY A 431 -3.37 16.13 -0.58
C GLY A 431 -4.00 16.05 0.81
N VAL A 432 -3.70 15.05 1.52
CA VAL A 432 -4.46 14.37 2.55
C VAL A 432 -4.99 15.22 3.70
N GLN A 433 -4.16 15.72 4.57
CA GLN A 433 -4.61 16.35 5.79
C GLN A 433 -5.29 17.70 5.57
N TYR A 434 -4.75 18.46 4.63
CA TYR A 434 -5.29 19.77 4.33
C TYR A 434 -6.71 19.67 3.77
N MET A 435 -6.92 18.72 2.84
CA MET A 435 -8.25 18.51 2.27
C MET A 435 -9.26 18.06 3.31
N LEU A 436 -8.87 17.18 4.22
CA LEU A 436 -9.70 16.73 5.33
C LEU A 436 -10.07 17.89 6.26
N SER A 437 -9.09 18.71 6.64
CA SER A 437 -9.30 19.85 7.55
C SER A 437 -10.18 20.94 6.96
N GLN A 438 -10.22 21.08 5.63
CA GLN A 438 -11.08 22.03 4.93
C GLN A 438 -12.45 21.48 4.57
N GLY A 439 -12.74 20.22 4.88
CA GLY A 439 -13.98 19.58 4.50
C GLY A 439 -14.09 19.29 2.99
N GLU A 440 -12.97 19.30 2.29
CA GLU A 440 -12.88 18.96 0.86
C GLU A 440 -12.80 17.44 0.64
N PHE A 441 -13.00 16.66 1.68
CA PHE A 441 -13.03 15.22 1.59
C PHE A 441 -14.31 14.75 0.91
N ASP A 442 -14.13 13.98 -0.15
CA ASP A 442 -15.19 13.32 -0.88
C ASP A 442 -14.97 11.81 -0.81
N GLU A 443 -15.94 11.11 -0.28
CA GLU A 443 -15.92 9.65 -0.13
C GLU A 443 -15.68 8.91 -1.44
N THR A 444 -16.11 9.49 -2.56
CA THR A 444 -15.91 8.89 -3.89
C THR A 444 -14.46 8.96 -4.35
N ASN A 445 -13.66 9.88 -3.82
CA ASN A 445 -12.27 10.05 -4.21
C ASN A 445 -11.28 9.31 -3.30
N TYR A 446 -11.63 9.13 -2.05
CA TYR A 446 -10.71 8.56 -1.06
C TYR A 446 -10.59 7.04 -1.06
N PRO A 447 -11.67 6.29 -1.22
CA PRO A 447 -11.61 4.82 -1.28
C PRO A 447 -10.61 4.28 -2.29
N PHE A 448 -10.28 5.15 -3.20
CA PHE A 448 -9.39 4.91 -4.28
C PHE A 448 -7.99 4.45 -3.86
N LEU A 449 -7.38 5.07 -2.87
CA LEU A 449 -5.96 4.84 -2.58
C LEU A 449 -5.63 3.40 -2.24
N SER A 450 -6.53 2.73 -1.59
CA SER A 450 -6.34 1.36 -1.20
C SER A 450 -7.14 0.38 -2.06
N LYS A 451 -8.14 0.84 -2.78
CA LYS A 451 -8.95 -0.01 -3.66
C LYS A 451 -8.41 -0.13 -5.06
N THR A 452 -7.92 0.95 -5.66
CA THR A 452 -7.45 0.87 -7.04
C THR A 452 -6.05 0.29 -7.08
N ARG A 453 -5.99 -0.95 -7.48
CA ARG A 453 -4.78 -1.71 -7.75
C ARG A 453 -4.62 -1.91 -9.25
N TYR A 454 -3.41 -2.10 -9.67
CA TYR A 454 -3.05 -2.37 -11.07
C TYR A 454 -2.39 -3.74 -11.18
N PRO A 455 -3.18 -4.82 -11.05
CA PRO A 455 -2.66 -6.17 -11.09
C PRO A 455 -2.09 -6.51 -12.47
N TYR A 456 -1.12 -7.40 -12.46
CA TYR A 456 -0.44 -7.86 -13.68
C TYR A 456 0.00 -9.30 -13.56
N GLY A 457 0.16 -9.94 -14.71
CA GLY A 457 0.83 -11.22 -14.85
C GLY A 457 2.08 -11.10 -15.70
N VAL A 458 2.94 -12.08 -15.63
CA VAL A 458 4.13 -12.18 -16.45
C VAL A 458 4.37 -13.59 -16.94
N THR A 459 4.75 -13.73 -18.22
CA THR A 459 5.37 -14.96 -18.71
C THR A 459 6.87 -14.82 -18.61
N ILE A 460 7.53 -15.77 -17.92
CA ILE A 460 8.99 -15.73 -17.72
C ILE A 460 9.61 -16.96 -18.38
N GLU A 461 10.63 -16.75 -19.20
CA GLU A 461 11.45 -17.81 -19.81
C GLU A 461 12.91 -17.62 -19.41
N GLY A 462 13.60 -18.71 -19.13
CA GLY A 462 15.01 -18.73 -18.71
C GLY A 462 15.25 -18.32 -17.26
N ALA A 463 14.18 -18.07 -16.51
CA ALA A 463 14.21 -17.82 -15.07
C ALA A 463 12.87 -18.23 -14.44
N GLY A 464 12.85 -18.35 -13.12
CA GLY A 464 11.65 -18.48 -12.30
C GLY A 464 11.67 -17.41 -11.20
N ILE A 465 10.67 -17.43 -10.33
CA ILE A 465 10.62 -16.57 -9.16
C ILE A 465 11.53 -17.16 -8.08
N LYS A 466 12.44 -16.37 -7.56
CA LYS A 466 13.34 -16.79 -6.50
C LYS A 466 12.61 -16.79 -5.16
N GLN A 467 12.25 -17.98 -4.70
CA GLN A 467 11.38 -18.19 -3.54
C GLN A 467 12.08 -17.96 -2.20
N SER A 468 13.37 -18.07 -2.12
CA SER A 468 14.09 -17.94 -0.84
C SER A 468 15.40 -17.20 -1.00
N LEU A 469 15.54 -16.16 -0.19
CA LEU A 469 16.79 -15.44 0.00
C LEU A 469 17.16 -15.36 1.49
N ASN A 470 16.28 -15.76 2.38
CA ASN A 470 16.64 -15.99 3.77
C ASN A 470 17.36 -17.32 3.87
N THR A 471 18.67 -17.27 3.88
CA THR A 471 19.48 -18.38 4.38
C THR A 471 19.28 -18.47 5.88
N ILE A 472 18.25 -19.18 6.32
CA ILE A 472 18.13 -19.56 7.72
C ILE A 472 19.26 -20.52 8.01
N ASP A 473 20.06 -20.25 9.05
CA ASP A 473 20.99 -21.25 9.54
C ASP A 473 20.18 -22.45 10.07
N SER A 474 20.06 -23.48 9.25
CA SER A 474 19.32 -24.70 9.59
C SER A 474 19.87 -25.40 10.83
N SER A 475 21.09 -25.07 11.25
CA SER A 475 21.70 -25.57 12.47
C SER A 475 21.19 -24.88 13.74
N ALA A 476 20.55 -23.69 13.59
CA ALA A 476 20.03 -22.91 14.73
C ALA A 476 18.61 -23.29 15.15
N GLY A 477 18.00 -24.27 14.50
CA GLY A 477 16.62 -24.68 14.79
C GLY A 477 16.27 -26.06 14.26
N ARG A 478 14.99 -26.34 14.27
CA ARG A 478 14.38 -27.59 13.81
C ARG A 478 13.20 -27.30 12.90
N ILE A 479 12.87 -28.29 12.09
CA ILE A 479 11.61 -28.31 11.36
C ILE A 479 10.50 -28.76 12.33
N HIS A 480 9.41 -28.03 12.38
CA HIS A 480 8.25 -28.38 13.22
C HIS A 480 7.50 -29.55 12.60
N ALA A 481 7.07 -30.50 13.44
CA ALA A 481 6.43 -31.72 12.94
C ALA A 481 5.05 -31.46 12.31
N ASN A 482 4.32 -30.48 12.84
CA ASN A 482 3.02 -30.05 12.35
C ASN A 482 3.22 -28.83 11.43
N GLY A 483 3.18 -29.04 10.11
CA GLY A 483 3.26 -27.99 9.07
C GLY A 483 4.61 -27.81 8.38
N GLY A 484 5.72 -28.30 8.95
CA GLY A 484 7.03 -28.32 8.27
C GLY A 484 7.84 -27.03 8.34
N GLY A 485 7.40 -26.00 9.07
CA GLY A 485 8.08 -24.71 9.17
C GLY A 485 9.26 -24.71 10.15
N PHE A 486 10.04 -23.67 10.09
CA PHE A 486 11.27 -23.54 10.90
C PHE A 486 11.00 -22.98 12.30
N VAL A 487 11.52 -23.66 13.31
CA VAL A 487 11.46 -23.21 14.72
C VAL A 487 12.87 -23.17 15.29
N ALA A 488 13.32 -22.00 15.72
CA ALA A 488 14.60 -21.82 16.39
C ALA A 488 14.67 -22.64 17.70
N TYR A 489 15.85 -23.17 18.06
CA TYR A 489 16.01 -23.90 19.31
C TYR A 489 15.74 -23.07 20.58
N THR A 490 15.81 -21.75 20.45
CA THR A 490 15.50 -20.82 21.54
C THR A 490 14.01 -20.53 21.70
N ALA A 491 13.22 -20.81 20.66
CA ALA A 491 11.77 -20.60 20.67
C ALA A 491 11.04 -21.79 21.32
N ASN A 492 9.92 -21.50 21.94
CA ASN A 492 9.05 -22.48 22.59
C ASN A 492 7.74 -22.62 21.77
N VAL A 493 7.55 -23.75 21.12
CA VAL A 493 6.38 -24.01 20.28
C VAL A 493 5.77 -25.34 20.66
N ASP A 494 4.48 -25.35 21.00
CA ASP A 494 3.72 -26.56 21.33
C ASP A 494 3.57 -27.47 20.12
N GLU A 495 3.47 -28.79 20.34
CA GLU A 495 3.30 -29.77 19.26
C GLU A 495 1.96 -29.61 18.50
N SER A 496 0.94 -29.04 19.16
CA SER A 496 -0.37 -28.76 18.56
C SER A 496 -0.37 -27.58 17.57
N VAL A 497 0.59 -26.69 17.71
CA VAL A 497 0.71 -25.50 16.84
C VAL A 497 1.03 -25.92 15.42
N TYR A 498 0.37 -25.31 14.45
CA TYR A 498 0.75 -25.44 13.06
C TYR A 498 1.79 -24.37 12.70
N VAL A 499 2.93 -24.79 12.15
CA VAL A 499 3.93 -23.88 11.59
C VAL A 499 4.16 -24.29 10.13
N GLY A 500 3.58 -23.54 9.20
CA GLY A 500 3.65 -23.81 7.77
C GLY A 500 5.09 -23.82 7.23
N ARG A 501 5.32 -24.44 6.09
CA ARG A 501 6.65 -24.74 5.54
C ARG A 501 7.56 -23.51 5.47
N ASP A 502 7.03 -22.36 5.04
CA ASP A 502 7.79 -21.13 4.83
C ASP A 502 7.70 -20.18 6.00
N ALA A 503 6.84 -20.50 6.98
CA ALA A 503 6.70 -19.74 8.21
C ALA A 503 7.86 -19.99 9.19
N LYS A 504 8.10 -19.03 10.06
CA LYS A 504 9.26 -19.03 10.97
C LYS A 504 8.87 -18.63 12.37
N VAL A 505 9.37 -19.38 13.35
CA VAL A 505 9.32 -18.98 14.77
C VAL A 505 10.74 -18.87 15.29
N LEU A 506 11.17 -17.65 15.58
CA LEU A 506 12.56 -17.29 15.85
C LEU A 506 12.73 -16.71 17.26
N GLY A 507 13.97 -16.38 17.62
CA GLY A 507 14.31 -15.74 18.88
C GLY A 507 13.88 -16.56 20.10
N TYR A 508 13.23 -15.94 21.07
CA TYR A 508 12.64 -16.55 22.27
C TYR A 508 11.12 -16.54 22.22
N ALA A 509 10.55 -16.50 21.00
CA ALA A 509 9.12 -16.47 20.81
C ALA A 509 8.44 -17.71 21.42
N THR A 510 7.20 -17.53 21.88
CA THR A 510 6.39 -18.60 22.46
C THR A 510 5.09 -18.73 21.68
N VAL A 511 4.83 -19.90 21.09
CA VAL A 511 3.60 -20.18 20.36
C VAL A 511 2.92 -21.40 20.95
N THR A 512 1.67 -21.26 21.38
CA THR A 512 0.96 -22.29 22.17
C THR A 512 -0.50 -22.46 21.72
N GLY A 513 -1.13 -23.51 22.18
CA GLY A 513 -2.54 -23.78 21.90
C GLY A 513 -2.73 -24.38 20.51
N ASN A 514 -3.75 -23.90 19.80
CA ASN A 514 -4.05 -24.28 18.43
C ASN A 514 -3.65 -23.18 17.44
N ALA A 515 -2.69 -22.34 17.81
CA ALA A 515 -2.26 -21.24 16.97
C ALA A 515 -1.70 -21.74 15.63
N ARG A 516 -1.93 -20.95 14.59
CA ARG A 516 -1.46 -21.24 13.22
C ARG A 516 -0.52 -20.14 12.75
N ILE A 517 0.70 -20.51 12.40
CA ILE A 517 1.68 -19.62 11.77
C ILE A 517 1.90 -20.16 10.35
N ASP A 518 1.54 -19.40 9.34
CA ASP A 518 1.51 -19.90 7.97
C ASP A 518 2.02 -18.88 6.93
N GLY A 519 2.04 -19.28 5.65
CA GLY A 519 2.63 -18.47 4.59
C GLY A 519 4.10 -18.18 4.90
N HIS A 520 4.55 -16.96 4.70
CA HIS A 520 5.90 -16.48 5.04
C HIS A 520 5.95 -15.76 6.40
N ALA A 521 4.93 -15.92 7.24
CA ALA A 521 4.82 -15.22 8.50
C ALA A 521 5.99 -15.51 9.45
N THR A 522 6.36 -14.50 10.22
CA THR A 522 7.45 -14.58 11.17
C THR A 522 7.00 -14.18 12.58
N VAL A 523 7.22 -15.06 13.55
CA VAL A 523 7.08 -14.74 14.98
C VAL A 523 8.47 -14.75 15.61
N THR A 524 8.91 -13.65 16.20
CA THR A 524 10.31 -13.49 16.61
C THR A 524 10.48 -12.78 17.95
N ASP A 525 11.70 -12.55 18.36
CA ASP A 525 12.13 -11.94 19.62
C ASP A 525 11.57 -12.65 20.87
N SER A 526 10.71 -11.99 21.63
CA SER A 526 10.00 -12.55 22.81
C SER A 526 8.48 -12.48 22.63
N ALA A 527 8.02 -12.44 21.38
CA ALA A 527 6.61 -12.38 21.06
C ALA A 527 5.86 -13.66 21.51
N SER A 528 4.58 -13.52 21.76
CA SER A 528 3.73 -14.63 22.22
C SER A 528 2.49 -14.74 21.35
N VAL A 529 2.24 -15.93 20.81
CA VAL A 529 1.02 -16.26 20.06
C VAL A 529 0.33 -17.43 20.72
N SER A 530 -0.99 -17.34 20.95
CA SER A 530 -1.72 -18.37 21.70
C SER A 530 -3.20 -18.44 21.31
N GLY A 531 -3.88 -19.46 21.84
CA GLY A 531 -5.31 -19.71 21.53
C GLY A 531 -5.47 -20.33 20.14
N ASN A 532 -6.38 -19.79 19.35
CA ASN A 532 -6.61 -20.14 17.94
C ASN A 532 -6.10 -19.01 17.01
N ALA A 533 -5.18 -18.18 17.49
CA ALA A 533 -4.69 -17.05 16.71
C ALA A 533 -4.01 -17.49 15.41
N VAL A 534 -4.23 -16.73 14.36
CA VAL A 534 -3.68 -17.00 13.01
C VAL A 534 -2.74 -15.88 12.62
N ILE A 535 -1.49 -16.26 12.31
CA ILE A 535 -0.49 -15.35 11.74
C ILE A 535 -0.17 -15.91 10.35
N THR A 536 -0.46 -15.16 9.30
CA THR A 536 -0.32 -15.68 7.93
C THR A 536 0.14 -14.61 6.94
N GLY A 537 0.25 -14.97 5.66
CA GLY A 537 0.80 -14.08 4.65
C GLY A 537 2.28 -13.78 4.92
N ASN A 538 2.65 -12.52 4.90
CA ASN A 538 3.99 -12.03 5.24
C ASN A 538 4.02 -11.29 6.58
N ALA A 539 3.07 -11.56 7.46
CA ALA A 539 2.90 -10.86 8.71
C ALA A 539 4.05 -11.10 9.70
N VAL A 540 4.33 -10.10 10.51
CA VAL A 540 5.41 -10.13 11.51
C VAL A 540 4.85 -9.84 12.89
N VAL A 541 5.12 -10.75 13.84
CA VAL A 541 4.87 -10.54 15.29
C VAL A 541 6.19 -10.57 16.03
N ALA A 542 6.58 -9.45 16.64
CA ALA A 542 7.94 -9.26 17.15
C ALA A 542 7.99 -8.57 18.53
N GLU A 543 9.18 -8.41 19.05
CA GLU A 543 9.50 -7.80 20.35
C GLU A 543 8.83 -8.54 21.53
N ARG A 544 7.83 -7.97 22.19
CA ARG A 544 7.06 -8.58 23.29
C ARG A 544 5.56 -8.59 23.01
N ALA A 545 5.20 -8.42 21.73
CA ALA A 545 3.83 -8.41 21.29
C ALA A 545 3.11 -9.72 21.65
N GLN A 546 1.81 -9.63 21.87
CA GLN A 546 0.96 -10.76 22.16
C GLN A 546 -0.21 -10.83 21.18
N VAL A 547 -0.37 -11.97 20.53
CA VAL A 547 -1.54 -12.26 19.70
C VAL A 547 -2.22 -13.51 20.27
N LYS A 548 -3.50 -13.42 20.56
CA LYS A 548 -4.20 -14.49 21.28
C LYS A 548 -5.68 -14.61 20.90
N ASP A 549 -6.32 -15.61 21.50
CA ASP A 549 -7.73 -15.94 21.30
C ASP A 549 -7.99 -16.38 19.83
N ASN A 550 -8.83 -15.69 19.07
CA ASN A 550 -9.08 -15.95 17.66
C ASN A 550 -8.54 -14.81 16.76
N ALA A 551 -7.60 -14.03 17.28
CA ALA A 551 -7.08 -12.88 16.55
C ALA A 551 -6.30 -13.28 15.29
N ILE A 552 -6.36 -12.42 14.27
CA ILE A 552 -5.70 -12.62 12.98
C ILE A 552 -4.68 -11.52 12.75
N VAL A 553 -3.48 -11.91 12.34
CA VAL A 553 -2.48 -10.99 11.79
C VAL A 553 -2.07 -11.56 10.42
N ALA A 554 -2.39 -10.83 9.36
CA ALA A 554 -2.25 -11.36 8.00
C ALA A 554 -1.62 -10.37 7.04
N ASP A 555 -1.39 -10.82 5.81
CA ASP A 555 -0.83 -10.06 4.69
C ASP A 555 0.58 -9.54 5.03
N TYR A 556 0.76 -8.22 5.08
CA TYR A 556 2.03 -7.57 5.45
C TYR A 556 1.91 -6.82 6.79
N ALA A 557 0.97 -7.22 7.62
CA ALA A 557 0.72 -6.59 8.90
C ALA A 557 1.85 -6.82 9.91
N GLY A 558 2.04 -5.86 10.81
CA GLY A 558 3.03 -5.93 11.89
C GLY A 558 2.41 -5.71 13.26
N VAL A 559 2.79 -6.56 14.23
CA VAL A 559 2.43 -6.39 15.64
C VAL A 559 3.70 -6.44 16.48
N MET A 560 4.06 -5.33 17.11
CA MET A 560 5.36 -5.14 17.77
C MET A 560 5.21 -4.42 19.12
N GLY A 561 6.30 -4.24 19.83
CA GLY A 561 6.33 -3.57 21.12
C GLY A 561 5.77 -4.45 22.24
N ASP A 562 5.00 -3.86 23.12
CA ASP A 562 4.21 -4.50 24.17
C ASP A 562 2.72 -4.59 23.80
N SER A 563 2.40 -4.54 22.50
CA SER A 563 1.04 -4.52 21.98
C SER A 563 0.31 -5.85 22.19
N ILE A 564 -1.01 -5.80 22.30
CA ILE A 564 -1.86 -6.98 22.45
C ILE A 564 -2.95 -6.96 21.39
N VAL A 565 -3.06 -8.04 20.61
CA VAL A 565 -4.17 -8.29 19.69
C VAL A 565 -4.92 -9.51 20.21
N SER A 566 -6.23 -9.39 20.45
CA SER A 566 -7.02 -10.40 21.13
C SER A 566 -8.46 -10.50 20.66
N ASP A 567 -9.18 -11.45 21.19
CA ASP A 567 -10.57 -11.77 20.84
C ASP A 567 -10.66 -12.20 19.36
N ASN A 568 -11.45 -11.51 18.54
CA ASN A 568 -11.58 -11.73 17.09
C ASN A 568 -10.95 -10.57 16.29
N ALA A 569 -10.06 -9.80 16.92
CA ALA A 569 -9.46 -8.63 16.30
C ALA A 569 -8.55 -9.02 15.10
N ARG A 570 -8.44 -8.12 14.17
CA ARG A 570 -7.68 -8.33 12.93
C ARG A 570 -6.67 -7.21 12.72
N VAL A 571 -5.45 -7.57 12.35
CA VAL A 571 -4.43 -6.63 11.84
C VAL A 571 -4.00 -7.19 10.49
N ILE A 572 -4.39 -6.53 9.42
CA ILE A 572 -4.29 -7.09 8.06
C ILE A 572 -3.75 -6.05 7.08
N GLU A 573 -3.53 -6.46 5.84
CA GLU A 573 -2.92 -5.63 4.79
C GLU A 573 -1.51 -5.17 5.20
N SER A 574 -1.28 -3.87 5.32
CA SER A 574 -0.07 -3.30 5.88
C SER A 574 -0.31 -2.62 7.23
N GLY A 575 -1.36 -3.00 7.93
CA GLY A 575 -1.67 -2.50 9.26
C GLY A 575 -0.51 -2.72 10.24
N LEU A 576 -0.21 -1.72 11.06
CA LEU A 576 0.90 -1.76 12.02
C LEU A 576 0.41 -1.41 13.42
N VAL A 577 0.66 -2.30 14.37
CA VAL A 577 0.34 -2.11 15.79
C VAL A 577 1.63 -2.22 16.58
N PHE A 578 1.99 -1.18 17.33
CA PHE A 578 3.25 -1.18 18.03
C PHE A 578 3.26 -0.35 19.33
N ASN A 579 4.37 -0.37 20.06
CA ASN A 579 4.56 0.16 21.40
C ASN A 579 3.65 -0.52 22.44
N THR A 580 2.54 0.08 22.82
CA THR A 580 1.58 -0.46 23.80
C THR A 580 0.14 -0.39 23.29
N TYR A 581 -0.04 -0.28 21.98
CA TYR A 581 -1.36 -0.23 21.38
C TYR A 581 -2.05 -1.58 21.44
N ASN A 582 -3.33 -1.60 21.81
CA ASN A 582 -4.09 -2.85 21.96
C ASN A 582 -5.27 -2.88 21.00
N VAL A 583 -5.47 -4.01 20.34
CA VAL A 583 -6.60 -4.25 19.43
C VAL A 583 -7.40 -5.44 19.96
N SER A 584 -8.70 -5.29 20.16
CA SER A 584 -9.54 -6.32 20.79
C SER A 584 -10.98 -6.30 20.29
N GLY A 585 -11.79 -7.24 20.75
CA GLY A 585 -13.17 -7.40 20.28
C GLY A 585 -13.16 -7.90 18.84
N ASN A 586 -13.88 -7.19 17.96
CA ASN A 586 -13.89 -7.44 16.51
C ASN A 586 -13.24 -6.27 15.74
N ALA A 587 -12.36 -5.50 16.36
CA ALA A 587 -11.71 -4.35 15.74
C ALA A 587 -10.74 -4.79 14.63
N THR A 588 -10.70 -4.02 13.57
CA THR A 588 -9.80 -4.26 12.43
C THR A 588 -8.87 -3.06 12.23
N VAL A 589 -7.59 -3.34 12.12
CA VAL A 589 -6.55 -2.38 11.70
C VAL A 589 -6.05 -2.84 10.33
N LYS A 590 -6.27 -2.07 9.30
CA LYS A 590 -5.94 -2.45 7.91
C LYS A 590 -5.45 -1.26 7.07
N GLY A 591 -5.24 -1.47 5.79
CA GLY A 591 -4.65 -0.48 4.90
C GLY A 591 -3.22 -0.19 5.28
N VAL A 592 -2.87 1.06 5.38
CA VAL A 592 -1.61 1.54 5.96
C VAL A 592 -1.81 2.13 7.36
N ALA A 593 -2.91 1.81 8.03
CA ALA A 593 -3.21 2.27 9.38
C ALA A 593 -2.16 1.81 10.39
N TYR A 594 -1.90 2.63 11.40
CA TYR A 594 -1.00 2.26 12.48
C TYR A 594 -1.48 2.74 13.84
N GLY A 595 -1.43 1.84 14.80
CA GLY A 595 -1.70 2.12 16.21
C GLY A 595 -0.42 2.54 16.92
N LEU A 596 -0.37 3.79 17.35
CA LEU A 596 0.74 4.35 18.13
C LEU A 596 0.48 4.20 19.62
N SER A 597 1.52 4.29 20.41
CA SER A 597 1.59 4.07 21.85
C SER A 597 0.40 4.59 22.68
N ASN A 598 0.01 3.80 23.68
CA ASN A 598 -1.01 4.07 24.72
C ASN A 598 -2.48 4.17 24.22
N GLY A 599 -2.74 3.79 22.95
CA GLY A 599 -4.08 3.72 22.41
C GLY A 599 -4.70 2.33 22.48
N SER A 600 -5.95 2.24 22.10
CA SER A 600 -6.62 0.96 21.88
C SER A 600 -7.77 1.08 20.88
N ALA A 601 -7.93 0.06 20.07
CA ALA A 601 -9.14 -0.19 19.32
C ALA A 601 -9.87 -1.38 19.91
N SER A 602 -11.16 -1.25 20.17
CA SER A 602 -11.96 -2.32 20.75
C SER A 602 -13.42 -2.18 20.33
N GLY A 603 -14.15 -3.28 20.35
CA GLY A 603 -15.57 -3.25 20.05
C GLY A 603 -15.95 -4.23 18.97
N GLN A 604 -17.00 -3.93 18.27
CA GLN A 604 -17.41 -4.70 17.09
C GLN A 604 -16.54 -4.32 15.90
N ALA A 605 -16.51 -5.19 14.90
CA ALA A 605 -15.91 -4.88 13.63
C ALA A 605 -16.36 -3.48 13.18
N MET A 606 -15.42 -2.74 12.65
CA MET A 606 -15.67 -1.38 12.26
C MET A 606 -16.20 -1.33 10.84
N PRO A 607 -17.53 -1.34 10.66
CA PRO A 607 -18.09 -1.30 9.32
C PRO A 607 -17.67 -0.05 8.55
N ASP A 608 -17.27 0.97 9.29
CA ASP A 608 -16.87 2.27 8.76
C ASP A 608 -15.35 2.51 8.81
N GLY A 609 -14.56 1.50 9.18
CA GLY A 609 -13.12 1.67 9.36
C GLY A 609 -12.73 2.67 10.44
N ASP A 610 -13.45 2.66 11.55
CA ASP A 610 -13.16 3.53 12.68
C ASP A 610 -11.93 3.04 13.43
N TYR A 611 -10.77 3.52 13.05
CA TYR A 611 -9.54 3.36 13.83
C TYR A 611 -9.45 4.45 14.89
N TYR A 612 -8.71 4.15 15.95
CA TYR A 612 -8.49 5.11 17.04
C TYR A 612 -7.00 5.38 17.19
N ASP A 613 -6.65 6.64 17.24
CA ASP A 613 -5.30 7.08 17.57
C ASP A 613 -5.05 6.98 19.09
N ASP A 614 -3.84 7.29 19.53
CA ASP A 614 -3.44 7.30 20.93
C ASP A 614 -4.21 8.32 21.79
N THR A 615 -4.94 9.23 21.20
CA THR A 615 -5.82 10.19 21.87
C THR A 615 -7.25 9.69 21.99
N GLY A 616 -7.58 8.53 21.41
CA GLY A 616 -8.94 7.99 21.36
C GLY A 616 -9.80 8.64 20.29
N ARG A 617 -9.23 9.42 19.36
CA ARG A 617 -9.99 9.93 18.21
C ARG A 617 -10.24 8.81 17.21
N SER A 618 -11.44 8.79 16.69
CA SER A 618 -11.73 7.99 15.51
C SER A 618 -10.90 8.48 14.31
N LEU A 619 -10.24 7.55 13.66
CA LEU A 619 -9.46 7.77 12.45
C LEU A 619 -10.25 7.40 11.20
N LYS A 620 -11.57 7.53 11.25
CA LYS A 620 -12.48 7.16 10.18
C LYS A 620 -12.04 7.63 8.79
N TYR A 621 -11.43 8.81 8.72
CA TYR A 621 -10.91 9.41 7.50
C TYR A 621 -9.39 9.48 7.49
N GLY A 622 -8.72 8.58 8.22
CA GLY A 622 -7.29 8.58 8.38
C GLY A 622 -6.81 9.36 9.59
N SER A 623 -5.57 9.10 9.95
CA SER A 623 -4.89 9.85 11.00
C SER A 623 -4.46 11.22 10.52
N ILE A 624 -3.86 11.97 11.42
CA ILE A 624 -3.13 13.18 11.02
C ILE A 624 -1.99 12.90 10.03
N TYR A 625 -1.58 11.65 9.93
CA TYR A 625 -0.55 11.19 9.00
C TYR A 625 -1.13 10.49 7.79
N GLY A 626 -2.47 10.44 7.63
CA GLY A 626 -2.95 9.80 6.48
C GLY A 626 -4.43 9.50 6.41
N TRP A 627 -4.77 8.48 5.86
CA TRP A 627 -5.80 8.01 5.05
C TRP A 627 -5.97 6.52 5.17
N GLU A 628 -5.33 5.99 6.16
CA GLU A 628 -5.11 4.58 6.42
C GLU A 628 -6.40 3.78 6.61
N SER A 629 -7.48 4.46 6.94
CA SER A 629 -8.77 3.83 7.22
C SER A 629 -9.80 3.92 6.10
N TYR A 630 -9.43 4.44 4.95
CA TYR A 630 -10.40 4.66 3.87
C TYR A 630 -11.01 3.43 3.28
N ASP A 631 -10.28 2.34 3.28
CA ASP A 631 -10.73 1.09 2.72
C ASP A 631 -11.96 0.58 3.41
N ASP A 632 -11.94 0.61 4.72
CA ASP A 632 -13.06 0.15 5.51
C ASP A 632 -14.30 0.98 5.26
N TYR A 633 -14.08 2.28 5.12
CA TYR A 633 -15.15 3.20 4.82
C TYR A 633 -15.83 2.87 3.48
N ALA A 634 -15.03 2.59 2.47
CA ALA A 634 -15.54 2.30 1.15
C ALA A 634 -16.24 0.95 1.03
N LEU A 635 -15.80 -0.03 1.79
CA LEU A 635 -16.43 -1.35 1.78
C LEU A 635 -17.77 -1.36 2.53
N ASN A 636 -17.95 -0.47 3.52
CA ASN A 636 -19.16 -0.28 4.30
C ASN A 636 -19.89 -1.59 4.64
N ARG A 637 -19.12 -2.60 5.09
CA ARG A 637 -19.66 -3.92 5.38
C ARG A 637 -19.37 -4.34 6.79
N PRO A 638 -20.38 -4.85 7.49
CA PRO A 638 -20.16 -5.39 8.80
C PRO A 638 -19.26 -6.64 8.69
N TYR A 639 -18.21 -6.66 9.49
CA TYR A 639 -17.48 -7.88 9.75
C TYR A 639 -18.45 -8.89 10.39
N THR A 640 -18.55 -10.06 9.82
CA THR A 640 -19.33 -11.14 10.40
C THR A 640 -18.41 -11.99 11.25
N ASP A 641 -18.78 -12.17 12.53
CA ASP A 641 -17.98 -12.95 13.47
C ASP A 641 -17.67 -14.34 12.89
N GLY A 642 -16.37 -14.68 12.85
CA GLY A 642 -15.90 -15.95 12.29
C GLY A 642 -15.51 -15.92 10.81
N GLN A 643 -15.76 -14.85 10.05
CA GLN A 643 -15.30 -14.75 8.66
C GLN A 643 -13.80 -14.40 8.61
N TYR A 644 -13.09 -15.02 7.66
CA TYR A 644 -11.67 -14.81 7.42
C TYR A 644 -11.41 -14.04 6.12
N ALA A 645 -12.04 -14.49 5.04
CA ALA A 645 -11.93 -13.89 3.72
C ALA A 645 -13.27 -14.03 2.98
N GLY A 646 -13.55 -13.14 2.04
CA GLY A 646 -14.80 -13.25 1.29
C GLY A 646 -14.94 -12.27 0.15
N LEU A 647 -15.25 -12.81 -1.02
CA LEU A 647 -15.67 -12.07 -2.20
C LEU A 647 -17.19 -11.96 -2.19
N GLU A 648 -17.72 -10.76 -2.09
CA GLU A 648 -19.15 -10.51 -1.98
C GLU A 648 -19.75 -9.97 -3.29
N PHE A 649 -18.96 -9.71 -4.27
CA PHE A 649 -19.35 -9.29 -5.63
C PHE A 649 -20.31 -8.10 -5.71
N ASN A 650 -20.15 -7.14 -4.81
CA ASN A 650 -21.00 -5.95 -4.77
C ASN A 650 -20.42 -4.74 -5.52
N GLU A 651 -19.34 -4.94 -6.25
CA GLU A 651 -18.74 -3.94 -7.11
C GLU A 651 -19.59 -3.76 -8.37
N ASP A 652 -19.70 -2.50 -8.84
CA ASP A 652 -20.58 -2.19 -10.00
C ASP A 652 -19.96 -2.60 -11.34
N SER A 653 -18.63 -2.48 -11.45
CA SER A 653 -17.89 -2.87 -12.65
C SER A 653 -16.39 -2.82 -12.37
N SER A 654 -15.73 -3.94 -12.39
CA SER A 654 -14.27 -4.02 -12.20
C SER A 654 -13.77 -5.36 -12.70
N ASP A 655 -12.51 -5.45 -13.10
CA ASP A 655 -11.84 -6.73 -13.29
C ASP A 655 -11.32 -7.29 -11.96
N ILE A 656 -11.68 -6.66 -10.85
CA ILE A 656 -11.26 -7.00 -9.51
C ILE A 656 -12.48 -7.24 -8.64
N ALA A 657 -12.59 -8.44 -8.09
CA ALA A 657 -13.52 -8.76 -7.02
C ALA A 657 -12.81 -8.53 -5.69
N SER A 658 -13.18 -7.47 -4.98
CA SER A 658 -12.54 -7.08 -3.72
C SER A 658 -13.01 -7.96 -2.56
N ASP A 659 -12.07 -8.36 -1.72
CA ASP A 659 -12.40 -9.05 -0.47
C ASP A 659 -13.09 -8.09 0.50
N ALA A 660 -14.16 -8.54 1.12
CA ALA A 660 -14.93 -7.73 2.06
C ALA A 660 -14.26 -7.55 3.42
N PHE A 661 -13.22 -8.32 3.73
CA PHE A 661 -12.62 -8.45 5.07
C PHE A 661 -11.12 -8.22 5.09
N THR A 662 -10.48 -8.35 3.94
CA THR A 662 -9.03 -8.17 3.76
C THR A 662 -8.78 -7.24 2.59
N SER A 663 -7.53 -6.88 2.31
CA SER A 663 -7.19 -6.18 1.06
C SER A 663 -7.07 -7.10 -0.14
N THR A 664 -7.22 -8.39 0.08
CA THR A 664 -7.15 -9.37 -1.00
C THR A 664 -8.30 -9.20 -1.98
N TYR A 665 -8.15 -9.71 -3.16
CA TYR A 665 -9.16 -9.66 -4.21
C TYR A 665 -8.97 -10.81 -5.21
N GLY A 666 -10.03 -11.17 -5.90
CA GLY A 666 -9.97 -12.02 -7.07
C GLY A 666 -9.70 -11.17 -8.31
N VAL A 667 -8.73 -11.56 -9.12
CA VAL A 667 -8.45 -10.91 -10.41
C VAL A 667 -9.23 -11.63 -11.49
N SER A 668 -10.08 -10.91 -12.19
CA SER A 668 -10.86 -11.46 -13.30
C SER A 668 -9.96 -11.82 -14.47
N CYS A 669 -10.14 -13.02 -14.99
CA CYS A 669 -9.60 -13.45 -16.28
C CYS A 669 -10.78 -13.68 -17.21
N GLY A 670 -10.77 -13.07 -18.37
CA GLY A 670 -11.94 -12.98 -19.23
C GLY A 670 -12.71 -11.69 -19.00
N SER A 671 -14.00 -11.73 -19.10
CA SER A 671 -14.86 -10.56 -18.90
C SER A 671 -16.16 -10.94 -18.16
N PRO A 672 -16.06 -11.42 -16.93
CA PRO A 672 -17.25 -11.75 -16.16
C PRO A 672 -18.12 -10.51 -15.97
N VAL A 673 -19.42 -10.71 -15.90
CA VAL A 673 -20.39 -9.60 -15.89
C VAL A 673 -20.92 -9.39 -14.50
N TRP A 674 -20.77 -8.17 -13.98
CA TRP A 674 -21.36 -7.72 -12.74
C TRP A 674 -22.84 -7.45 -12.95
N ASN A 675 -23.69 -8.09 -12.16
CA ASN A 675 -25.12 -7.90 -12.20
C ASN A 675 -25.63 -7.53 -10.81
N GLU A 676 -26.60 -6.63 -10.75
CA GLU A 676 -27.38 -6.43 -9.54
C GLU A 676 -28.38 -7.58 -9.43
N TYR A 677 -28.27 -8.33 -8.35
CA TYR A 677 -29.19 -9.41 -8.12
C TYR A 677 -30.11 -9.08 -6.97
N ARG A 678 -31.42 -9.02 -7.27
CA ARG A 678 -32.48 -8.79 -6.32
C ARG A 678 -32.53 -7.43 -5.61
N THR A 679 -33.64 -7.11 -5.08
CA THR A 679 -34.07 -5.94 -4.33
C THR A 679 -33.28 -5.59 -3.07
N SER A 680 -32.16 -6.25 -2.79
CA SER A 680 -31.39 -6.07 -1.55
C SER A 680 -30.03 -5.37 -1.71
N GLY A 681 -29.65 -4.96 -2.93
CA GLY A 681 -28.38 -4.28 -3.15
C GLY A 681 -27.15 -5.19 -3.11
N ASN A 682 -27.31 -6.51 -3.19
CA ASN A 682 -26.22 -7.45 -3.30
C ASN A 682 -25.85 -7.66 -4.77
N GLY A 683 -24.56 -7.61 -5.09
CA GLY A 683 -24.06 -7.90 -6.41
C GLY A 683 -23.93 -9.40 -6.68
N VAL A 684 -23.88 -9.75 -7.95
CA VAL A 684 -23.65 -11.12 -8.43
C VAL A 684 -22.66 -11.05 -9.58
N LEU A 685 -21.65 -11.91 -9.56
CA LEU A 685 -20.72 -12.05 -10.67
C LEU A 685 -21.14 -13.22 -11.57
N THR A 686 -21.28 -12.95 -12.85
CA THR A 686 -21.73 -13.90 -13.86
C THR A 686 -20.60 -14.27 -14.81
N PHE A 687 -20.42 -15.56 -15.01
CA PHE A 687 -19.38 -16.20 -15.83
C PHE A 687 -20.03 -16.89 -17.03
N ASP A 688 -19.33 -16.89 -18.18
CA ASP A 688 -19.83 -17.42 -19.45
C ASP A 688 -19.19 -18.76 -19.86
N GLY A 689 -18.35 -19.35 -19.00
CA GLY A 689 -17.61 -20.58 -19.25
C GLY A 689 -16.18 -20.35 -19.74
N ASN A 690 -15.80 -19.11 -20.06
CA ASN A 690 -14.44 -18.74 -20.42
C ASN A 690 -13.80 -17.79 -19.39
N ASP A 691 -14.57 -17.35 -18.45
CA ASP A 691 -14.18 -16.45 -17.39
C ASP A 691 -13.81 -17.21 -16.12
N TYR A 692 -12.94 -16.66 -15.33
CA TYR A 692 -12.60 -17.15 -13.99
C TYR A 692 -11.97 -16.05 -13.15
N LEU A 693 -11.83 -16.29 -11.84
CA LEU A 693 -11.09 -15.43 -10.93
C LEU A 693 -9.81 -16.15 -10.50
N ILE A 694 -8.71 -15.41 -10.45
CA ILE A 694 -7.52 -15.84 -9.74
C ILE A 694 -7.63 -15.30 -8.32
N GLY A 695 -7.79 -16.19 -7.37
CA GLY A 695 -7.84 -15.87 -5.94
C GLY A 695 -6.45 -15.75 -5.34
N ASP A 696 -6.40 -15.21 -4.16
CA ASP A 696 -5.20 -15.09 -3.33
C ASP A 696 -4.92 -16.37 -2.55
N SER A 697 -3.67 -16.58 -2.13
CA SER A 697 -3.26 -17.73 -1.30
C SER A 697 -3.98 -17.77 0.06
N SER A 698 -4.50 -16.62 0.54
CA SER A 698 -5.32 -16.56 1.76
C SER A 698 -6.63 -17.34 1.65
N TYR A 699 -7.07 -17.70 0.45
CA TYR A 699 -8.22 -18.58 0.24
C TYR A 699 -7.89 -20.07 0.40
N ALA A 700 -6.64 -20.40 0.62
CA ALA A 700 -6.21 -21.79 0.73
C ALA A 700 -6.38 -22.37 2.14
N ALA A 701 -6.54 -23.66 2.14
CA ALA A 701 -6.71 -24.61 3.23
C ALA A 701 -6.29 -24.15 4.65
N LEU A 702 -7.22 -23.65 5.40
CA LEU A 702 -7.11 -23.51 6.86
C LEU A 702 -7.56 -24.83 7.52
N HIS A 703 -7.05 -25.13 8.70
CA HIS A 703 -7.41 -26.36 9.41
C HIS A 703 -8.89 -26.44 9.77
N ASP A 704 -9.45 -25.34 10.25
CA ASP A 704 -10.84 -25.22 10.66
C ASP A 704 -11.47 -24.09 9.84
N ALA A 705 -11.93 -24.42 8.65
CA ALA A 705 -12.53 -23.45 7.74
C ALA A 705 -13.80 -23.98 7.09
N ASP A 706 -14.74 -23.11 6.84
CA ASP A 706 -15.94 -23.36 6.03
C ASP A 706 -15.84 -22.52 4.76
N TYR A 707 -15.60 -23.20 3.65
CA TYR A 707 -15.67 -22.60 2.32
C TYR A 707 -17.09 -22.57 1.85
N GLN A 708 -17.72 -21.41 1.85
CA GLN A 708 -19.12 -21.24 1.55
C GLN A 708 -19.32 -20.41 0.29
N THR A 709 -20.19 -20.87 -0.60
CA THR A 709 -20.56 -20.13 -1.81
C THR A 709 -22.01 -20.40 -2.19
N ALA A 710 -22.65 -19.39 -2.79
CA ALA A 710 -23.93 -19.57 -3.47
C ALA A 710 -23.71 -19.41 -4.97
N VAL A 711 -24.12 -20.45 -5.73
CA VAL A 711 -23.94 -20.51 -7.18
C VAL A 711 -25.24 -20.84 -7.90
N LEU A 712 -25.40 -20.29 -9.08
CA LEU A 712 -26.43 -20.66 -10.04
C LEU A 712 -25.74 -21.14 -11.31
N LEU A 713 -25.85 -22.42 -11.63
CA LEU A 713 -25.26 -23.03 -12.80
C LEU A 713 -26.31 -23.07 -13.93
N ARG A 714 -26.00 -22.55 -15.11
CA ARG A 714 -26.95 -22.41 -16.21
C ARG A 714 -27.08 -23.66 -17.06
N ASP A 715 -26.09 -24.51 -17.01
CA ASP A 715 -26.07 -25.75 -17.79
C ASP A 715 -25.67 -26.95 -16.94
N ASN A 716 -25.58 -28.11 -17.57
CA ASN A 716 -25.18 -29.37 -16.95
C ASN A 716 -23.77 -29.79 -17.35
N ASN A 717 -22.98 -28.91 -17.93
CA ASN A 717 -21.60 -29.21 -18.25
C ASN A 717 -20.74 -29.29 -16.99
N GLU A 718 -19.51 -29.69 -17.16
CA GLU A 718 -18.53 -29.63 -16.07
C GLU A 718 -18.17 -28.17 -15.78
N ASN A 719 -18.37 -27.74 -14.55
CA ASN A 719 -18.12 -26.41 -14.06
C ASN A 719 -17.21 -26.51 -12.81
N THR A 720 -16.11 -25.82 -12.77
CA THR A 720 -15.28 -25.71 -11.56
C THR A 720 -15.73 -24.52 -10.73
N VAL A 721 -16.26 -24.77 -9.55
CA VAL A 721 -16.67 -23.71 -8.61
C VAL A 721 -15.45 -23.09 -7.97
N PHE A 722 -14.52 -23.89 -7.46
CA PHE A 722 -13.18 -23.48 -7.07
C PHE A 722 -12.19 -24.63 -7.17
N ARG A 723 -10.91 -24.29 -7.33
CA ARG A 723 -9.80 -25.22 -7.28
C ARG A 723 -8.59 -24.54 -6.66
N PHE A 724 -8.03 -25.16 -5.62
CA PHE A 724 -6.80 -24.72 -4.94
C PHE A 724 -5.78 -25.83 -4.95
N GLY A 725 -4.52 -25.50 -5.22
CA GLY A 725 -3.45 -26.46 -5.29
C GLY A 725 -2.83 -26.59 -6.69
N ASP A 726 -2.05 -27.63 -6.88
CA ASP A 726 -1.42 -27.97 -8.18
C ASP A 726 -2.07 -29.21 -8.85
N SER A 727 -1.38 -29.82 -9.79
CA SER A 727 -1.88 -31.01 -10.49
C SER A 727 -1.89 -32.27 -9.64
N GLU A 728 -1.09 -32.34 -8.58
CA GLU A 728 -0.94 -33.51 -7.72
C GLU A 728 -1.59 -33.31 -6.37
N LYS A 729 -1.39 -32.12 -5.78
CA LYS A 729 -1.92 -31.72 -4.49
C LYS A 729 -2.97 -30.64 -4.68
N TYR A 730 -4.21 -30.94 -4.38
CA TYR A 730 -5.31 -30.01 -4.61
C TYR A 730 -6.55 -30.30 -3.77
N MET A 731 -7.38 -29.32 -3.63
CA MET A 731 -8.80 -29.47 -3.33
C MET A 731 -9.62 -28.73 -4.39
N SER A 732 -10.75 -29.30 -4.78
CA SER A 732 -11.64 -28.67 -5.76
C SER A 732 -13.09 -29.02 -5.53
N LEU A 733 -13.96 -28.08 -5.84
CA LEU A 733 -15.40 -28.29 -5.93
C LEU A 733 -15.81 -28.12 -7.38
N THR A 734 -16.40 -29.15 -7.95
CA THR A 734 -16.90 -29.18 -9.32
C THR A 734 -18.39 -29.50 -9.35
N ALA A 735 -19.05 -29.09 -10.41
CA ALA A 735 -20.47 -29.32 -10.64
C ALA A 735 -20.67 -29.88 -12.06
N GLU A 736 -21.40 -31.00 -12.18
CA GLU A 736 -21.74 -31.62 -13.47
C GLU A 736 -23.06 -32.38 -13.34
N ASN A 737 -23.96 -32.20 -14.29
CA ASN A 737 -25.21 -33.00 -14.40
C ASN A 737 -26.03 -33.03 -13.08
N GLY A 738 -26.15 -31.94 -12.37
CA GLY A 738 -26.88 -31.85 -11.09
C GLY A 738 -26.13 -32.42 -9.90
N THR A 739 -24.88 -32.84 -10.09
CA THR A 739 -24.01 -33.40 -9.04
C THR A 739 -22.93 -32.41 -8.68
N LEU A 740 -22.75 -32.15 -7.39
CA LEU A 740 -21.60 -31.46 -6.85
C LEU A 740 -20.57 -32.49 -6.38
N THR A 741 -19.31 -32.30 -6.75
CA THR A 741 -18.22 -33.21 -6.37
C THR A 741 -17.11 -32.41 -5.69
N PHE A 742 -16.77 -32.80 -4.48
CA PHE A 742 -15.59 -32.30 -3.77
C PHE A 742 -14.48 -33.35 -3.86
N ASP A 743 -13.37 -32.97 -4.44
CA ASP A 743 -12.17 -33.80 -4.58
C ASP A 743 -11.01 -33.18 -3.80
N ILE A 744 -10.23 -34.03 -3.13
CA ILE A 744 -9.01 -33.65 -2.41
C ILE A 744 -7.91 -34.68 -2.67
N SER A 745 -6.68 -34.19 -2.88
CA SER A 745 -5.49 -35.01 -3.10
C SER A 745 -4.28 -34.41 -2.39
N ASN A 746 -3.52 -35.25 -1.68
CA ASN A 746 -2.23 -34.88 -1.07
C ASN A 746 -1.02 -35.33 -1.94
N GLY A 747 -1.25 -35.72 -3.19
CA GLY A 747 -0.22 -36.25 -4.11
C GLY A 747 0.08 -37.71 -3.93
N SER A 748 -0.34 -38.34 -2.84
CA SER A 748 -0.18 -39.79 -2.57
C SER A 748 -1.51 -40.53 -2.58
N GLU A 749 -2.53 -39.88 -2.10
CA GLU A 749 -3.91 -40.39 -2.00
C GLU A 749 -4.86 -39.32 -2.49
N ALA A 750 -5.95 -39.67 -3.11
CA ALA A 750 -7.05 -38.81 -3.50
C ALA A 750 -8.38 -39.39 -3.00
N GLN A 751 -9.22 -38.53 -2.50
CA GLN A 751 -10.56 -38.86 -2.01
C GLN A 751 -11.60 -37.91 -2.62
N SER A 752 -12.86 -38.39 -2.70
CA SER A 752 -13.94 -37.66 -3.35
C SER A 752 -15.25 -37.86 -2.60
N VAL A 753 -16.03 -36.78 -2.48
CA VAL A 753 -17.40 -36.79 -1.98
C VAL A 753 -18.33 -36.25 -3.06
N ARG A 754 -19.43 -36.95 -3.32
CA ARG A 754 -20.39 -36.57 -4.34
C ARG A 754 -21.77 -36.32 -3.74
N ALA A 755 -22.36 -35.20 -4.09
CA ALA A 755 -23.74 -34.86 -3.80
C ALA A 755 -24.58 -34.98 -5.07
N GLU A 756 -25.21 -36.12 -5.27
CA GLU A 756 -26.07 -36.38 -6.44
C GLU A 756 -27.40 -35.66 -6.32
N ASN A 757 -27.91 -35.09 -7.41
CA ASN A 757 -29.14 -34.29 -7.48
C ASN A 757 -29.12 -33.08 -6.51
N ALA A 758 -27.93 -32.48 -6.32
CA ALA A 758 -27.73 -31.39 -5.39
C ALA A 758 -28.20 -30.04 -5.93
N TYR A 759 -28.30 -29.88 -7.24
CA TYR A 759 -28.77 -28.66 -7.88
C TYR A 759 -29.56 -28.96 -9.15
N ALA A 760 -30.37 -27.99 -9.56
CA ALA A 760 -31.02 -27.97 -10.88
C ALA A 760 -30.45 -26.80 -11.69
N ALA A 761 -30.16 -26.99 -12.98
CA ALA A 761 -29.71 -25.91 -13.84
C ALA A 761 -30.67 -24.71 -13.80
N GLY A 762 -30.14 -23.51 -13.66
CA GLY A 762 -30.93 -22.28 -13.50
C GLY A 762 -31.47 -22.03 -12.09
N SER A 763 -31.07 -22.82 -11.09
CA SER A 763 -31.52 -22.63 -9.70
C SER A 763 -30.29 -22.39 -8.80
N TRP A 764 -30.46 -21.51 -7.82
CA TRP A 764 -29.42 -21.26 -6.81
C TRP A 764 -29.25 -22.46 -5.88
N VAL A 765 -28.01 -22.74 -5.56
CA VAL A 765 -27.62 -23.70 -4.52
C VAL A 765 -26.53 -23.10 -3.67
N THR A 766 -26.62 -23.27 -2.35
CA THR A 766 -25.53 -22.92 -1.45
C THR A 766 -24.78 -24.19 -1.06
N VAL A 767 -23.47 -24.13 -1.14
CA VAL A 767 -22.59 -25.25 -0.85
C VAL A 767 -21.49 -24.83 0.09
N SER A 768 -21.16 -25.69 1.04
CA SER A 768 -20.03 -25.53 1.96
C SER A 768 -19.09 -26.73 1.84
N VAL A 769 -17.81 -26.45 1.82
CA VAL A 769 -16.76 -27.43 2.12
C VAL A 769 -16.20 -27.09 3.49
N VAL A 770 -16.53 -27.90 4.48
CA VAL A 770 -16.15 -27.65 5.88
C VAL A 770 -14.92 -28.47 6.23
N LEU A 771 -13.81 -27.79 6.50
CA LEU A 771 -12.57 -28.37 6.96
C LEU A 771 -12.59 -28.47 8.48
N GLU A 772 -12.36 -29.66 9.01
CA GLU A 772 -12.31 -29.93 10.45
C GLU A 772 -11.06 -30.75 10.77
N ASN A 773 -10.06 -30.10 11.37
CA ASN A 773 -8.76 -30.72 11.69
C ASN A 773 -8.13 -31.44 10.50
N ASP A 774 -8.24 -32.77 10.46
CA ASP A 774 -7.66 -33.68 9.50
C ASP A 774 -8.70 -34.27 8.51
N SER A 775 -9.80 -33.57 8.31
CA SER A 775 -10.88 -34.03 7.43
C SER A 775 -11.65 -32.87 6.78
N ALA A 776 -12.35 -33.18 5.71
CA ALA A 776 -13.27 -32.23 5.08
C ALA A 776 -14.60 -32.88 4.74
N LYS A 777 -15.70 -32.15 4.85
CA LYS A 777 -17.04 -32.60 4.53
C LYS A 777 -17.72 -31.69 3.50
N LEU A 778 -18.51 -32.30 2.60
CA LEU A 778 -19.36 -31.56 1.66
C LEU A 778 -20.76 -31.41 2.23
N VAL A 779 -21.20 -30.15 2.36
CA VAL A 779 -22.54 -29.79 2.86
C VAL A 779 -23.26 -28.97 1.81
N VAL A 780 -24.50 -29.33 1.49
CA VAL A 780 -25.33 -28.62 0.51
C VAL A 780 -26.61 -28.14 1.16
N ASN A 781 -26.97 -26.89 0.90
CA ASN A 781 -28.27 -26.35 1.24
C ASN A 781 -29.11 -26.27 -0.05
N ASP A 782 -30.25 -26.96 -0.08
CA ASP A 782 -31.10 -27.08 -1.26
C ASP A 782 -32.05 -25.84 -1.51
N GLY A 783 -31.75 -24.73 -0.86
CA GLY A 783 -32.57 -23.50 -0.95
C GLY A 783 -33.89 -23.57 -0.19
N ARG A 784 -34.17 -24.70 0.51
CA ARG A 784 -35.35 -24.90 1.35
C ARG A 784 -35.03 -24.86 2.84
N GLY A 785 -33.80 -24.48 3.18
CA GLY A 785 -33.33 -24.41 4.56
C GLY A 785 -32.85 -25.74 5.13
N MET A 786 -32.69 -26.79 4.32
CA MET A 786 -32.13 -28.07 4.75
C MET A 786 -30.66 -28.18 4.35
N LYS A 787 -29.77 -28.21 5.33
CA LYS A 787 -28.36 -28.59 5.15
C LYS A 787 -28.23 -30.10 5.14
N ILE A 788 -27.66 -30.66 4.08
CA ILE A 788 -27.42 -32.10 3.93
C ILE A 788 -25.90 -32.32 3.83
N THR A 789 -25.35 -33.10 4.75
CA THR A 789 -23.96 -33.57 4.67
C THR A 789 -23.90 -34.83 3.83
N TYR A 790 -23.20 -34.78 2.71
CA TYR A 790 -23.12 -35.89 1.76
C TYR A 790 -22.00 -36.87 2.03
N GLY A 791 -20.97 -36.48 2.75
CA GLY A 791 -19.87 -37.36 3.09
C GLY A 791 -18.70 -36.60 3.69
N THR A 792 -17.67 -37.33 4.10
CA THR A 792 -16.44 -36.79 4.66
C THR A 792 -15.24 -37.46 4.03
N VAL A 793 -14.22 -36.72 3.67
CA VAL A 793 -12.88 -37.19 3.33
C VAL A 793 -11.98 -37.08 4.56
N THR A 794 -10.91 -37.86 4.57
CA THR A 794 -9.98 -37.97 5.73
C THR A 794 -8.54 -37.60 5.37
N ILE A 795 -8.35 -36.97 4.21
CA ILE A 795 -7.08 -36.31 3.87
C ILE A 795 -7.05 -34.96 4.60
N ASP A 796 -5.97 -34.70 5.32
CA ASP A 796 -5.75 -33.42 5.97
C ASP A 796 -5.65 -32.33 4.89
N PRO A 797 -6.54 -31.33 4.87
CA PRO A 797 -6.50 -30.27 3.89
C PRO A 797 -5.18 -29.47 3.85
N VAL A 798 -4.45 -29.44 4.95
CA VAL A 798 -3.13 -28.79 5.03
C VAL A 798 -2.09 -29.52 4.17
N GLU A 799 -2.24 -30.83 3.95
CA GLU A 799 -1.32 -31.61 3.12
C GLU A 799 -1.45 -31.30 1.62
N VAL A 800 -2.51 -30.62 1.19
CA VAL A 800 -2.72 -30.26 -0.22
C VAL A 800 -1.99 -28.99 -0.64
N MET A 801 -1.42 -28.25 0.29
CA MET A 801 -0.65 -27.05 0.01
C MET A 801 0.70 -27.40 -0.62
N SER A 802 1.07 -26.69 -1.67
CA SER A 802 2.36 -26.83 -2.34
C SER A 802 2.88 -25.47 -2.81
N ASP A 803 4.19 -25.38 -3.08
CA ASP A 803 4.83 -24.18 -3.61
C ASP A 803 4.36 -23.82 -5.02
N ASN A 804 3.64 -24.71 -5.69
CA ASN A 804 3.10 -24.54 -7.04
C ASN A 804 1.57 -24.41 -7.03
N ALA A 805 0.99 -24.13 -5.87
CA ALA A 805 -0.45 -24.01 -5.75
C ALA A 805 -1.00 -22.85 -6.60
N THR A 806 -2.17 -23.08 -7.18
CA THR A 806 -2.97 -22.05 -7.85
C THR A 806 -4.30 -21.91 -7.13
N TYR A 807 -4.89 -20.73 -7.17
CA TYR A 807 -6.13 -20.39 -6.47
C TYR A 807 -7.10 -19.86 -7.50
N ILE A 808 -7.97 -20.72 -8.00
CA ILE A 808 -8.87 -20.41 -9.09
C ILE A 808 -10.32 -20.60 -8.65
N ILE A 809 -11.16 -19.63 -8.95
CA ILE A 809 -12.59 -19.61 -8.67
C ILE A 809 -13.33 -19.50 -9.99
N ALA A 810 -14.37 -20.33 -10.19
CA ALA A 810 -15.27 -20.33 -11.34
C ALA A 810 -14.65 -20.68 -12.70
N ASP A 811 -13.56 -21.47 -12.75
CA ASP A 811 -12.94 -21.87 -14.02
C ASP A 811 -13.86 -22.80 -14.85
N GLY A 812 -14.15 -22.36 -16.06
CA GLY A 812 -15.09 -23.05 -16.94
C GLY A 812 -16.56 -22.98 -16.48
N MET A 813 -16.87 -22.19 -15.48
CA MET A 813 -18.22 -22.06 -14.95
C MET A 813 -19.11 -21.21 -15.88
N ASN A 814 -20.24 -21.80 -16.30
CA ASN A 814 -21.32 -21.07 -16.95
C ASN A 814 -22.45 -20.85 -15.94
N GLY A 815 -22.44 -19.69 -15.30
CA GLY A 815 -23.32 -19.46 -14.17
C GLY A 815 -23.10 -18.13 -13.47
N SER A 816 -23.67 -17.99 -12.30
CA SER A 816 -23.51 -16.81 -11.46
C SER A 816 -23.08 -17.23 -10.06
N MET A 817 -22.31 -16.39 -9.41
CA MET A 817 -21.87 -16.55 -8.02
C MET A 817 -22.27 -15.30 -7.23
N ASP A 818 -22.91 -15.49 -6.08
CA ASP A 818 -23.36 -14.40 -5.21
C ASP A 818 -22.23 -14.00 -4.23
N TYR A 819 -21.55 -14.99 -3.69
CA TYR A 819 -20.38 -14.78 -2.82
C TYR A 819 -19.48 -16.01 -2.84
N PHE A 820 -18.24 -15.81 -2.43
CA PHE A 820 -17.29 -16.86 -2.05
C PHE A 820 -16.66 -16.49 -0.72
N ARG A 821 -16.88 -17.25 0.34
CA ARG A 821 -16.48 -16.93 1.71
C ARG A 821 -15.61 -18.04 2.29
N VAL A 822 -14.64 -17.65 3.10
CA VAL A 822 -13.85 -18.55 3.94
C VAL A 822 -14.07 -18.14 5.40
N ASN A 823 -14.61 -19.03 6.21
CA ASN A 823 -14.96 -18.77 7.61
C ASN A 823 -14.14 -19.68 8.52
N PHE A 824 -13.89 -19.27 9.76
CA PHE A 824 -13.12 -20.06 10.73
C PHE A 824 -13.88 -21.27 11.28
N LYS A 825 -15.14 -21.30 11.17
CA LYS A 825 -16.00 -22.39 11.67
C LYS A 825 -17.20 -22.53 10.75
N GLU A 826 -17.87 -23.67 10.83
CA GLU A 826 -19.18 -23.80 10.19
C GLU A 826 -20.10 -22.67 10.67
N VAL A 827 -20.36 -21.72 9.79
CA VAL A 827 -21.24 -20.59 10.08
C VAL A 827 -22.65 -20.97 9.66
N SER A 828 -23.62 -20.70 10.52
CA SER A 828 -25.01 -20.80 10.13
C SER A 828 -25.29 -19.76 9.03
N GLU A 829 -25.78 -20.22 7.88
CA GLU A 829 -26.15 -19.30 6.82
C GLU A 829 -27.12 -18.24 7.32
N PRO A 830 -26.98 -16.98 6.87
CA PRO A 830 -28.11 -16.07 6.95
C PRO A 830 -29.30 -16.67 6.20
N ASP A 831 -30.52 -16.50 6.74
CA ASP A 831 -31.76 -17.04 6.17
C ASP A 831 -32.12 -16.40 4.81
N TYR A 832 -31.24 -16.53 3.82
CA TYR A 832 -31.52 -16.13 2.45
C TYR A 832 -32.14 -17.31 1.71
N TYR A 833 -33.47 -17.31 1.65
CA TYR A 833 -34.21 -18.24 0.80
C TYR A 833 -34.18 -17.72 -0.64
N TYR A 834 -33.38 -18.32 -1.48
CA TYR A 834 -33.44 -18.12 -2.93
C TYR A 834 -34.68 -18.85 -3.46
N THR A 835 -35.83 -18.17 -3.51
CA THR A 835 -37.09 -18.77 -3.93
C THR A 835 -37.43 -18.52 -5.39
N GLU A 836 -36.58 -17.79 -6.12
CA GLU A 836 -36.87 -17.41 -7.51
C GLU A 836 -35.85 -18.00 -8.48
N THR A 837 -36.35 -18.52 -9.58
CA THR A 837 -35.57 -18.85 -10.77
C THR A 837 -35.15 -17.56 -11.46
N GLU A 838 -33.91 -17.45 -11.84
CA GLU A 838 -33.45 -16.32 -12.66
C GLU A 838 -34.24 -16.31 -13.96
N THR A 839 -34.95 -15.25 -14.23
CA THR A 839 -35.41 -14.99 -15.58
C THR A 839 -34.25 -14.33 -16.30
N ILE A 840 -33.50 -15.09 -17.13
CA ILE A 840 -32.47 -14.55 -17.99
C ILE A 840 -33.18 -13.56 -18.92
N MET A 841 -33.11 -12.28 -18.65
CA MET A 841 -33.42 -11.26 -19.63
C MET A 841 -32.27 -11.27 -20.64
N GLU A 842 -32.52 -11.78 -21.84
CA GLU A 842 -31.56 -11.57 -22.94
C GLU A 842 -31.27 -10.07 -23.03
N LYS A 843 -29.99 -9.70 -22.92
CA LYS A 843 -29.60 -8.29 -23.12
C LYS A 843 -30.07 -7.82 -24.49
N VAL A 844 -30.96 -6.88 -24.47
CA VAL A 844 -31.54 -6.35 -25.71
C VAL A 844 -30.62 -5.25 -26.24
N ARG A 845 -29.98 -5.51 -27.37
CA ARG A 845 -29.10 -4.55 -28.02
C ARG A 845 -29.87 -3.24 -28.30
N GLY A 846 -29.37 -2.13 -27.78
CA GLY A 846 -29.99 -0.82 -27.86
C GLY A 846 -30.79 -0.41 -26.60
N ASP A 847 -31.02 -1.32 -25.68
CA ASP A 847 -31.75 -1.08 -24.42
C ASP A 847 -30.77 -0.49 -23.37
N ILE A 848 -30.58 0.80 -23.39
CA ILE A 848 -29.62 1.48 -22.52
C ILE A 848 -30.20 1.85 -21.15
N ASN A 849 -31.50 1.74 -20.97
CA ASN A 849 -32.16 1.96 -19.68
C ASN A 849 -32.42 0.63 -18.93
N ALA A 850 -32.10 -0.51 -19.57
CA ALA A 850 -32.22 -1.86 -19.05
C ALA A 850 -33.69 -2.21 -18.62
N ASP A 851 -34.66 -1.70 -19.33
CA ASP A 851 -36.10 -2.03 -19.07
C ASP A 851 -36.56 -3.30 -19.83
N GLY A 852 -35.69 -3.94 -20.58
CA GLY A 852 -35.94 -5.15 -21.37
C GLY A 852 -36.46 -4.87 -22.78
N TYR A 853 -36.60 -3.63 -23.19
CA TYR A 853 -37.16 -3.26 -24.50
C TYR A 853 -36.34 -2.19 -25.18
N PHE A 854 -35.79 -2.48 -26.33
CA PHE A 854 -35.20 -1.44 -27.16
C PHE A 854 -36.28 -0.62 -27.85
N ASN A 855 -36.44 0.64 -27.46
CA ASN A 855 -37.52 1.51 -27.91
C ASN A 855 -37.09 2.99 -27.97
N ILE A 856 -38.07 3.88 -28.19
CA ILE A 856 -37.80 5.33 -28.33
C ILE A 856 -37.27 5.96 -27.03
N SER A 857 -37.48 5.36 -25.86
CA SER A 857 -36.98 5.87 -24.57
C SER A 857 -35.47 5.82 -24.53
N ASP A 858 -34.88 4.74 -25.04
CA ASP A 858 -33.42 4.53 -25.11
C ASP A 858 -32.81 5.56 -26.02
N LEU A 859 -33.40 5.78 -27.20
CA LEU A 859 -32.90 6.81 -28.13
C LEU A 859 -32.93 8.21 -27.49
N VAL A 860 -34.00 8.52 -26.74
CA VAL A 860 -34.17 9.79 -26.05
C VAL A 860 -33.14 9.90 -24.92
N LEU A 861 -32.88 8.81 -24.20
CA LEU A 861 -31.93 8.75 -23.09
C LEU A 861 -30.50 8.95 -23.62
N LEU A 862 -30.09 8.21 -24.66
CA LEU A 862 -28.76 8.40 -25.29
C LEU A 862 -28.57 9.84 -25.80
N ARG A 863 -29.60 10.40 -26.42
CA ARG A 863 -29.52 11.80 -26.89
C ARG A 863 -29.35 12.79 -25.74
N LYS A 864 -30.03 12.58 -24.61
CA LYS A 864 -29.87 13.42 -23.42
C LYS A 864 -28.46 13.32 -22.87
N TRP A 865 -27.94 12.09 -22.77
CA TRP A 865 -26.60 11.83 -22.29
C TRP A 865 -25.54 12.48 -23.17
N LEU A 866 -25.62 12.34 -24.50
CA LEU A 866 -24.71 12.97 -25.46
C LEU A 866 -24.76 14.52 -25.43
N LEU A 867 -25.85 15.09 -24.92
CA LEU A 867 -26.02 16.55 -24.76
C LEU A 867 -25.68 17.02 -23.35
N ASP A 868 -25.10 16.15 -22.53
CA ASP A 868 -24.72 16.44 -21.14
C ASP A 868 -25.88 17.05 -20.33
N ILE A 869 -27.08 16.51 -20.51
CA ILE A 869 -28.26 16.97 -19.76
C ILE A 869 -28.21 16.33 -18.37
N PRO A 870 -28.26 17.13 -17.28
CA PRO A 870 -28.30 16.59 -15.93
C PRO A 870 -29.39 15.53 -15.78
N ASP A 871 -29.12 14.47 -15.00
CA ASP A 871 -29.99 13.33 -14.75
C ASP A 871 -30.20 12.34 -15.93
N ALA A 872 -29.37 12.38 -16.95
CA ALA A 872 -29.36 11.38 -18.01
C ALA A 872 -28.35 10.26 -17.67
N ASN A 873 -28.73 9.32 -16.82
CA ASN A 873 -27.90 8.16 -16.47
C ASN A 873 -28.22 6.98 -17.39
N LEU A 874 -27.18 6.31 -17.89
CA LEU A 874 -27.30 5.09 -18.69
C LEU A 874 -27.10 3.89 -17.76
N THR A 875 -28.07 2.97 -17.75
CA THR A 875 -27.98 1.75 -16.94
C THR A 875 -27.12 0.70 -17.64
N ASP A 876 -27.21 0.57 -18.95
CA ASP A 876 -26.35 -0.29 -19.77
C ASP A 876 -25.84 0.47 -21.00
N TRP A 877 -24.74 1.18 -20.87
CA TRP A 877 -24.16 1.94 -21.97
C TRP A 877 -23.65 1.04 -23.10
N LYS A 878 -23.16 -0.19 -22.77
CA LYS A 878 -22.68 -1.17 -23.76
C LYS A 878 -23.78 -1.64 -24.69
N ALA A 879 -25.02 -1.75 -24.19
CA ALA A 879 -26.16 -2.04 -25.05
C ALA A 879 -26.40 -0.95 -26.10
N GLY A 880 -26.00 0.27 -25.83
CA GLY A 880 -26.11 1.41 -26.72
C GLY A 880 -24.98 1.54 -27.76
N ASP A 881 -23.87 0.88 -27.58
CA ASP A 881 -22.75 0.83 -28.53
C ASP A 881 -23.13 -0.09 -29.71
N LEU A 882 -23.90 0.45 -30.64
CA LEU A 882 -24.32 -0.28 -31.82
C LEU A 882 -23.24 -0.31 -32.90
N GLY A 883 -22.21 0.53 -32.74
CA GLY A 883 -21.03 0.59 -33.61
C GLY A 883 -19.98 -0.47 -33.26
N ASP A 884 -20.06 -1.10 -32.09
CA ASP A 884 -19.12 -2.08 -31.55
C ASP A 884 -17.66 -1.53 -31.50
N ASP A 885 -17.51 -0.22 -31.21
CA ASP A 885 -16.21 0.45 -31.18
C ASP A 885 -15.78 0.84 -29.75
N ASN A 886 -16.54 0.38 -28.72
CA ASN A 886 -16.38 0.69 -27.31
C ASN A 886 -16.45 2.18 -26.96
N ARG A 887 -17.19 2.93 -27.77
CA ARG A 887 -17.50 4.34 -27.52
C ARG A 887 -18.97 4.55 -27.72
N LEU A 888 -19.53 5.46 -26.95
CA LEU A 888 -20.91 5.87 -27.12
C LEU A 888 -20.95 7.29 -27.67
N ASP A 889 -21.33 7.43 -28.94
CA ASP A 889 -21.32 8.73 -29.62
C ASP A 889 -22.53 8.96 -30.54
N ILE A 890 -22.43 9.99 -31.39
CA ILE A 890 -23.50 10.36 -32.33
C ILE A 890 -23.75 9.27 -33.37
N LEU A 891 -22.77 8.42 -33.67
CA LEU A 891 -22.95 7.35 -34.65
C LEU A 891 -23.86 6.27 -34.04
N ASP A 892 -23.72 5.93 -32.77
CA ASP A 892 -24.61 4.99 -32.08
C ASP A 892 -26.04 5.52 -32.03
N LEU A 893 -26.20 6.79 -31.73
CA LEU A 893 -27.53 7.42 -31.78
C LEU A 893 -28.15 7.31 -33.16
N CYS A 894 -27.35 7.45 -34.23
CA CYS A 894 -27.81 7.26 -35.59
C CYS A 894 -28.17 5.79 -35.88
N LEU A 895 -27.35 4.85 -35.42
CA LEU A 895 -27.60 3.42 -35.56
C LEU A 895 -28.85 2.99 -34.79
N MET A 896 -29.00 3.39 -33.52
CA MET A 896 -30.20 3.16 -32.73
C MET A 896 -31.44 3.67 -33.45
N LYS A 897 -31.40 4.89 -33.94
CA LYS A 897 -32.51 5.44 -34.71
C LYS A 897 -32.80 4.64 -35.98
N HIS A 898 -31.77 4.17 -36.65
CA HIS A 898 -31.92 3.35 -37.85
C HIS A 898 -32.57 2.00 -37.54
N GLU A 899 -32.14 1.34 -36.51
CA GLU A 899 -32.72 0.05 -36.07
C GLU A 899 -34.16 0.20 -35.60
N LEU A 900 -34.49 1.24 -34.84
CA LEU A 900 -35.88 1.53 -34.44
C LEU A 900 -36.82 1.82 -35.66
N LEU A 901 -36.25 2.37 -36.75
CA LEU A 901 -37.03 2.62 -37.99
C LEU A 901 -37.21 1.36 -38.85
N LYS A 902 -36.38 0.31 -38.63
CA LYS A 902 -36.53 -0.98 -39.30
C LYS A 902 -37.54 -1.88 -38.59
N SER A 903 -37.68 -1.72 -37.31
CA SER A 903 -38.60 -2.52 -36.50
C SER A 903 -40.04 -2.04 -36.49
N ASN A 904 -40.36 -0.90 -37.18
CA ASN A 904 -41.66 -0.38 -37.51
C ASN A 904 -41.91 -0.58 -38.98
#